data_09d306de619e6e313c54aa2a36fee72a
#
_entry.id   09d306de619e6e313c54aa2a36fee72a
#
_cell.length_a   1.000
_cell.length_b   1.000
_cell.length_c   1.000
_cell.angle_alpha   90.00
_cell.angle_beta   90.00
_cell.angle_gamma   90.00
#
_symmetry.space_group_name_H-M   'P 1'
#
loop_
_entity.id
_entity.type
_entity.pdbx_description
1 polymer ?
#
loop_
_entity_poly.entity_id
_entity_poly.type
_entity_poly.pdbx_seq_one_letter_code
_entity_poly.pdbx_strand_id
1 'polypeptide(L)'
;MSPIRAALFLGATALPAATGAQTAPVTVKPIVYTQRTLANGLRVFAIRDTSTPNVSVQVWYDVGSKDDPKNRSGFAHMFEHLMFKATRNLVPEQVDRLTEDVGGYNNASTNDDYTNYFEVVPANHLQRLLFAEADRMASLVVEPVSFASERDVVKEELRQRVLASPYGKLYSIYYPQLSYGVHPYARPGIGSLNDLQAASIDDVRAFHATYYRPDNAILVVSGNFNPMQLDRWIDGYFAPIAKPNRPIPRVTVAEPARTQAVARTVYEPNTPLPAVLVSYHVPPDRDADTPALTVLQAILATGESSRLYQSLVYRDQVAQSAAAFLDTKQSTGNLVAYAIVAGGKTVQQGETALKREIARLRTEPVTAAELAEAKNEILTQAIRQRETAEGKAFVLATSTIVDGDPDASQKQLEAVGRVTAADVRRVAAKYLGDRQSATIRYLPVESRPAGSASDAVPIAATVRVADLRAPADIPVVTPAPVGRRVMPPQPAAPIAAVLPQPVETRLVNGLRVVTVERHDLPIVTASLVASGGAATDPAGRAGASGLTSALLTKGTATRSATEIARAIESLGGSIESGSSRDGASIDVTVKSDQIAPAMAILADVAVHPAFKPDEIERARAQSIDAVNVEFKDPAQLARLVAARAVFGSAPYGAPAEGTPESLKAITRDDVQRSYRATWTPASATLLMVGDITPTAARALAERHFGGWRAIGPAGAAPVVAAAAEPRVVLVDMPDAGQAGVVVARPAITRTDARFYPLAVANTTLGGGFSSRLNQEIRIKRGLSYGAASSLSARRQGGVIEARTQTKNPTAPDVVAIIVEEMRKLGTAPAPAAELDTRKAVLVGGFGRAIETTAGIADILGDYLVQSVPLSELSRYTGAVQGVDPRAVQAAAAELLDPARASIVVVGDARQFADALRRRYPKLEVIPASSLNLDSPTLK
;
A
#
# COMPACT_ATOMS: atom_id res chain seq x y z
N MET A 1 -44.87 58.36 56.44
CA MET A 1 -45.88 57.41 55.92
C MET A 1 -45.23 56.75 54.72
N SER A 2 -44.59 55.58 54.89
CA SER A 2 -43.94 54.74 53.83
C SER A 2 -44.88 53.65 53.40
N PRO A 3 -44.79 53.27 52.13
CA PRO A 3 -45.30 51.94 51.72
C PRO A 3 -44.18 50.91 51.53
N ILE A 4 -44.50 49.76 52.04
CA ILE A 4 -43.76 48.50 52.02
C ILE A 4 -43.58 48.02 50.56
N ARG A 5 -42.34 47.68 50.13
CA ARG A 5 -42.08 46.97 48.91
C ARG A 5 -41.93 45.46 49.23
N ALA A 6 -42.84 44.65 48.67
CA ALA A 6 -42.70 43.19 48.65
C ALA A 6 -41.70 42.75 47.60
N ALA A 7 -40.68 42.02 48.02
CA ALA A 7 -39.73 41.37 47.13
C ALA A 7 -40.21 39.93 46.79
N LEU A 8 -40.47 39.67 45.51
CA LEU A 8 -40.69 38.33 44.99
C LEU A 8 -39.29 37.64 44.82
N PHE A 9 -39.09 36.57 45.55
CA PHE A 9 -37.97 35.63 45.29
C PHE A 9 -38.40 34.68 44.16
N LEU A 10 -37.81 34.82 42.96
CA LEU A 10 -37.79 33.76 41.95
C LEU A 10 -36.69 32.75 42.30
N GLY A 11 -37.09 31.59 42.73
CA GLY A 11 -36.17 30.44 42.90
C GLY A 11 -35.74 29.91 41.53
N ALA A 12 -34.50 30.16 41.16
CA ALA A 12 -33.86 29.50 40.03
C ALA A 12 -33.46 28.07 40.46
N THR A 13 -34.18 27.08 39.99
CA THR A 13 -33.77 25.68 40.07
C THR A 13 -32.59 25.44 39.09
N ALA A 14 -31.40 25.38 39.59
CA ALA A 14 -30.23 24.95 38.87
C ALA A 14 -30.36 23.45 38.58
N LEU A 15 -30.56 23.09 37.31
CA LEU A 15 -30.33 21.73 36.81
C LEU A 15 -28.85 21.40 36.99
N PRO A 16 -28.49 20.22 37.51
CA PRO A 16 -27.11 19.81 37.56
C PRO A 16 -26.63 19.58 36.12
N ALA A 17 -25.64 20.37 35.69
CA ALA A 17 -24.89 20.08 34.51
C ALA A 17 -24.23 18.70 34.74
N ALA A 18 -24.62 17.72 33.94
CA ALA A 18 -23.90 16.45 33.87
C ALA A 18 -22.48 16.75 33.39
N THR A 19 -21.53 16.80 34.33
CA THR A 19 -20.12 16.78 34.04
C THR A 19 -19.86 15.44 33.37
N GLY A 20 -19.86 15.41 32.03
CA GLY A 20 -19.31 14.30 31.30
C GLY A 20 -17.89 14.06 31.82
N ALA A 21 -17.63 12.88 32.33
CA ALA A 21 -16.29 12.47 32.72
C ALA A 21 -15.39 12.68 31.48
N GLN A 22 -14.50 13.66 31.53
CA GLN A 22 -13.47 13.80 30.53
C GLN A 22 -12.61 12.55 30.63
N THR A 23 -12.72 11.67 29.67
CA THR A 23 -11.83 10.53 29.53
C THR A 23 -10.40 11.05 29.44
N ALA A 24 -9.47 10.43 30.18
CA ALA A 24 -8.06 10.82 30.11
C ALA A 24 -7.58 10.71 28.64
N PRO A 25 -6.72 11.65 28.17
CA PRO A 25 -6.21 11.58 26.80
C PRO A 25 -5.55 10.24 26.54
N VAL A 26 -5.89 9.63 25.40
CA VAL A 26 -5.26 8.37 24.97
C VAL A 26 -3.78 8.58 24.72
N THR A 27 -2.96 7.74 25.37
CA THR A 27 -1.50 7.72 25.19
C THR A 27 -1.07 6.47 24.45
N VAL A 28 0.00 6.59 23.66
CA VAL A 28 0.62 5.44 22.98
C VAL A 28 1.38 4.62 24.02
N LYS A 29 0.92 3.39 24.28
CA LYS A 29 1.60 2.48 25.20
C LYS A 29 2.93 2.02 24.61
N PRO A 30 4.02 1.96 25.42
CA PRO A 30 5.29 1.39 24.99
C PRO A 30 5.12 -0.07 24.53
N ILE A 31 5.94 -0.49 23.56
CA ILE A 31 6.06 -1.90 23.20
C ILE A 31 6.81 -2.61 24.32
N VAL A 32 6.20 -3.63 24.90
CA VAL A 32 6.82 -4.45 25.95
C VAL A 32 7.54 -5.62 25.27
N TYR A 33 8.84 -5.74 25.50
CA TYR A 33 9.66 -6.79 24.89
C TYR A 33 10.69 -7.34 25.89
N THR A 34 11.22 -8.51 25.58
CA THR A 34 12.44 -9.03 26.21
C THR A 34 13.59 -8.99 25.22
N GLN A 35 14.80 -8.79 25.70
CA GLN A 35 16.01 -8.73 24.88
C GLN A 35 17.11 -9.61 25.47
N ARG A 36 17.85 -10.31 24.59
CA ARG A 36 19.10 -11.00 24.92
C ARG A 36 20.06 -11.01 23.73
N THR A 37 21.35 -11.18 24.00
CA THR A 37 22.37 -11.33 22.95
C THR A 37 23.01 -12.70 23.07
N LEU A 38 23.05 -13.45 21.97
CA LEU A 38 23.71 -14.75 21.92
C LEU A 38 25.25 -14.60 21.89
N ALA A 39 25.97 -15.67 22.22
CA ALA A 39 27.44 -15.67 22.24
C ALA A 39 28.05 -15.30 20.86
N ASN A 40 27.36 -15.60 19.76
CA ASN A 40 27.79 -15.25 18.43
C ASN A 40 27.45 -13.81 18.02
N GLY A 41 26.87 -13.00 18.93
CA GLY A 41 26.57 -11.60 18.72
C GLY A 41 25.15 -11.30 18.18
N LEU A 42 24.34 -12.32 17.85
CA LEU A 42 22.96 -12.11 17.41
C LEU A 42 22.13 -11.50 18.55
N ARG A 43 21.51 -10.36 18.31
CA ARG A 43 20.57 -9.72 19.24
C ARG A 43 19.18 -10.26 18.99
N VAL A 44 18.51 -10.71 20.03
CA VAL A 44 17.17 -11.30 19.96
C VAL A 44 16.19 -10.46 20.76
N PHE A 45 15.06 -10.15 20.15
CA PHE A 45 13.95 -9.43 20.77
C PHE A 45 12.69 -10.27 20.68
N ALA A 46 11.89 -10.31 21.75
CA ALA A 46 10.63 -11.05 21.77
C ALA A 46 9.50 -10.20 22.35
N ILE A 47 8.43 -10.04 21.56
CA ILE A 47 7.21 -9.28 21.88
C ILE A 47 6.07 -10.29 21.99
N ARG A 48 5.66 -10.63 23.22
CA ARG A 48 4.57 -11.59 23.40
C ARG A 48 3.22 -10.92 23.27
N ASP A 49 2.43 -11.37 22.29
CA ASP A 49 1.07 -10.93 22.05
C ASP A 49 0.15 -12.14 21.82
N THR A 50 -0.78 -12.36 22.75
CA THR A 50 -1.73 -13.49 22.70
C THR A 50 -3.09 -13.08 22.16
N SER A 51 -3.28 -11.86 21.71
CA SER A 51 -4.53 -11.37 21.10
C SER A 51 -4.73 -11.90 19.69
N THR A 52 -3.65 -12.35 19.04
CA THR A 52 -3.66 -12.94 17.70
C THR A 52 -3.24 -14.41 17.72
N PRO A 53 -3.74 -15.28 16.82
CA PRO A 53 -3.25 -16.63 16.64
C PRO A 53 -1.95 -16.70 15.81
N ASN A 54 -1.45 -15.56 15.33
CA ASN A 54 -0.30 -15.44 14.44
C ASN A 54 0.98 -15.12 15.21
N VAL A 55 2.10 -15.29 14.51
CA VAL A 55 3.41 -14.84 14.93
C VAL A 55 4.14 -14.23 13.74
N SER A 56 4.81 -13.10 13.96
CA SER A 56 5.77 -12.52 13.03
C SER A 56 7.20 -12.87 13.46
N VAL A 57 8.02 -13.29 12.51
CA VAL A 57 9.46 -13.48 12.65
C VAL A 57 10.14 -12.51 11.70
N GLN A 58 11.09 -11.73 12.20
CA GLN A 58 11.83 -10.78 11.37
C GLN A 58 13.33 -10.89 11.64
N VAL A 59 14.10 -10.99 10.55
CA VAL A 59 15.56 -10.94 10.59
C VAL A 59 16.02 -9.71 9.84
N TRP A 60 16.73 -8.83 10.52
CA TRP A 60 17.23 -7.56 9.99
C TRP A 60 18.75 -7.56 10.02
N TYR A 61 19.37 -7.26 8.88
CA TYR A 61 20.81 -7.11 8.73
C TYR A 61 21.17 -5.64 8.59
N ASP A 62 22.16 -5.17 9.34
CA ASP A 62 22.70 -3.80 9.26
C ASP A 62 23.61 -3.69 8.04
N VAL A 63 23.01 -3.82 6.87
CA VAL A 63 23.59 -3.68 5.54
C VAL A 63 22.51 -3.26 4.55
N GLY A 64 22.75 -2.20 3.79
CA GLY A 64 21.82 -1.68 2.80
C GLY A 64 22.55 -1.17 1.56
N SER A 65 21.86 -0.40 0.71
CA SER A 65 22.44 0.07 -0.54
C SER A 65 23.67 0.99 -0.37
N LYS A 66 23.83 1.62 0.80
CA LYS A 66 25.04 2.40 1.13
C LYS A 66 26.30 1.54 1.11
N ASP A 67 26.18 0.24 1.42
CA ASP A 67 27.28 -0.71 1.54
C ASP A 67 27.62 -1.40 0.21
N ASP A 68 26.87 -1.14 -0.86
CA ASP A 68 27.12 -1.68 -2.18
C ASP A 68 28.54 -1.33 -2.66
N PRO A 69 29.31 -2.26 -3.23
CA PRO A 69 30.67 -1.98 -3.66
C PRO A 69 30.72 -1.02 -4.87
N LYS A 70 31.89 -0.46 -5.11
CA LYS A 70 32.12 0.41 -6.27
C LYS A 70 31.81 -0.33 -7.58
N ASN A 71 31.01 0.30 -8.46
CA ASN A 71 30.51 -0.25 -9.73
C ASN A 71 29.70 -1.55 -9.55
N ARG A 72 29.04 -1.69 -8.42
CA ARG A 72 28.19 -2.82 -8.05
C ARG A 72 26.94 -2.34 -7.32
N SER A 73 26.34 -1.23 -7.77
CA SER A 73 25.07 -0.77 -7.17
C SER A 73 23.95 -1.79 -7.36
N GLY A 74 23.13 -1.96 -6.33
CA GLY A 74 22.03 -2.93 -6.30
C GLY A 74 22.41 -4.29 -5.69
N PHE A 75 23.59 -4.41 -5.05
CA PHE A 75 24.01 -5.68 -4.44
C PHE A 75 23.18 -6.05 -3.21
N ALA A 76 22.94 -5.11 -2.31
CA ALA A 76 22.08 -5.35 -1.17
C ALA A 76 20.68 -5.82 -1.63
N HIS A 77 20.12 -5.20 -2.65
CA HIS A 77 18.85 -5.61 -3.23
C HIS A 77 18.92 -6.96 -3.97
N MET A 78 20.04 -7.25 -4.65
CA MET A 78 20.28 -8.58 -5.23
C MET A 78 20.26 -9.66 -4.16
N PHE A 79 20.83 -9.37 -2.96
CA PHE A 79 20.80 -10.32 -1.84
C PHE A 79 19.41 -10.47 -1.24
N GLU A 80 18.60 -9.45 -1.24
CA GLU A 80 17.20 -9.60 -0.87
C GLU A 80 16.56 -10.76 -1.65
N HIS A 81 16.77 -10.82 -2.97
CA HIS A 81 16.26 -11.89 -3.83
C HIS A 81 16.95 -13.25 -3.60
N LEU A 82 18.28 -13.24 -3.47
CA LEU A 82 19.05 -14.48 -3.34
C LEU A 82 18.77 -15.22 -2.03
N MET A 83 18.40 -14.51 -0.98
CA MET A 83 18.05 -15.11 0.31
C MET A 83 16.80 -16.00 0.27
N PHE A 84 15.96 -15.90 -0.76
CA PHE A 84 14.81 -16.79 -0.97
C PHE A 84 15.16 -18.07 -1.76
N LYS A 85 16.44 -18.23 -2.16
CA LYS A 85 16.88 -19.40 -2.89
C LYS A 85 17.27 -20.55 -1.95
N ALA A 86 18.04 -21.51 -2.45
CA ALA A 86 18.39 -22.71 -1.69
C ALA A 86 19.29 -22.39 -0.49
N THR A 87 19.15 -23.21 0.52
CA THR A 87 20.15 -23.36 1.58
C THR A 87 20.77 -24.77 1.51
N ARG A 88 21.63 -25.09 2.46
CA ARG A 88 22.15 -26.45 2.58
C ARG A 88 21.05 -27.50 2.67
N ASN A 89 19.95 -27.18 3.40
CA ASN A 89 18.87 -28.13 3.67
C ASN A 89 17.61 -27.84 2.89
N LEU A 90 17.29 -26.57 2.60
CA LEU A 90 16.08 -26.13 1.91
C LEU A 90 16.32 -26.01 0.39
N VAL A 91 15.34 -26.44 -0.39
CA VAL A 91 15.35 -26.25 -1.85
C VAL A 91 14.96 -24.82 -2.21
N PRO A 92 15.26 -24.33 -3.43
CA PRO A 92 14.83 -23.00 -3.87
C PRO A 92 13.34 -22.79 -3.62
N GLU A 93 12.95 -21.56 -3.23
CA GLU A 93 11.59 -21.11 -2.91
C GLU A 93 10.92 -21.89 -1.75
N GLN A 94 11.67 -22.74 -1.03
CA GLN A 94 11.08 -23.49 0.10
C GLN A 94 10.76 -22.58 1.30
N VAL A 95 11.50 -21.50 1.50
CA VAL A 95 11.17 -20.49 2.54
C VAL A 95 9.81 -19.87 2.27
N ASP A 96 9.55 -19.46 1.03
CA ASP A 96 8.25 -18.94 0.61
C ASP A 96 7.13 -19.97 0.87
N ARG A 97 7.38 -21.22 0.55
CA ARG A 97 6.42 -22.30 0.76
C ARG A 97 6.17 -22.61 2.23
N LEU A 98 7.17 -22.44 3.10
CA LEU A 98 7.00 -22.61 4.55
C LEU A 98 6.08 -21.55 5.17
N THR A 99 5.90 -20.42 4.50
CA THR A 99 5.00 -19.35 4.90
C THR A 99 3.66 -19.41 4.17
N GLU A 100 3.65 -19.38 2.83
CA GLU A 100 2.42 -19.37 2.04
C GLU A 100 1.61 -20.67 2.18
N ASP A 101 2.27 -21.85 2.12
CA ASP A 101 1.58 -23.14 2.17
C ASP A 101 0.81 -23.35 3.48
N VAL A 102 1.04 -22.52 4.49
CA VAL A 102 0.38 -22.58 5.79
C VAL A 102 -0.55 -21.40 6.05
N GLY A 103 -0.77 -20.57 5.03
CA GLY A 103 -1.64 -19.40 5.13
C GLY A 103 -0.97 -18.16 5.70
N GLY A 104 0.34 -18.18 5.83
CA GLY A 104 1.15 -17.00 6.13
C GLY A 104 1.49 -16.17 4.89
N TYR A 105 2.39 -15.25 5.04
CA TYR A 105 3.07 -14.56 3.96
C TYR A 105 4.47 -14.15 4.41
N ASN A 106 5.33 -13.88 3.45
CA ASN A 106 6.67 -13.36 3.67
C ASN A 106 6.96 -12.25 2.67
N ASN A 107 7.87 -11.40 3.04
CA ASN A 107 8.45 -10.41 2.13
C ASN A 107 9.82 -10.00 2.66
N ALA A 108 10.48 -9.12 1.91
CA ALA A 108 11.72 -8.50 2.31
C ALA A 108 11.75 -7.05 1.80
N SER A 109 12.66 -6.26 2.33
CA SER A 109 12.94 -4.94 1.78
C SER A 109 14.40 -4.57 1.96
N THR A 110 14.94 -3.88 0.96
CA THR A 110 16.27 -3.27 1.01
C THR A 110 16.12 -1.77 1.08
N ASN A 111 16.67 -1.20 2.14
CA ASN A 111 16.77 0.23 2.35
C ASN A 111 18.24 0.68 2.22
N ASP A 112 18.48 1.95 2.42
CA ASP A 112 19.86 2.45 2.36
C ASP A 112 20.74 1.92 3.50
N ASP A 113 20.15 1.68 4.68
CA ASP A 113 20.87 1.30 5.89
C ASP A 113 20.75 -0.16 6.26
N TYR A 114 19.69 -0.84 5.87
CA TYR A 114 19.40 -2.20 6.26
C TYR A 114 18.69 -3.00 5.16
N THR A 115 18.80 -4.32 5.28
CA THR A 115 17.98 -5.28 4.55
C THR A 115 17.25 -6.16 5.55
N ASN A 116 15.95 -6.30 5.43
CA ASN A 116 15.15 -7.11 6.34
C ASN A 116 14.33 -8.15 5.61
N TYR A 117 14.10 -9.25 6.30
CA TYR A 117 13.26 -10.38 5.90
C TYR A 117 12.22 -10.56 7.00
N PHE A 118 10.97 -10.68 6.62
CA PHE A 118 9.88 -10.77 7.58
C PHE A 118 8.79 -11.71 7.10
N GLU A 119 8.30 -12.49 8.04
CA GLU A 119 7.28 -13.49 7.83
C GLU A 119 6.19 -13.39 8.88
N VAL A 120 4.96 -13.69 8.47
CA VAL A 120 3.82 -13.86 9.38
C VAL A 120 3.19 -15.21 9.08
N VAL A 121 3.09 -16.05 10.10
CA VAL A 121 2.49 -17.39 10.00
C VAL A 121 1.56 -17.65 11.19
N PRO A 122 0.63 -18.62 11.09
CA PRO A 122 -0.04 -19.15 12.28
C PRO A 122 0.99 -19.65 13.30
N ALA A 123 0.83 -19.29 14.56
CA ALA A 123 1.84 -19.44 15.62
C ALA A 123 2.34 -20.89 15.83
N ASN A 124 1.52 -21.88 15.47
CA ASN A 124 1.92 -23.29 15.50
C ASN A 124 3.03 -23.67 14.50
N HIS A 125 3.37 -22.76 13.56
CA HIS A 125 4.44 -22.95 12.59
C HIS A 125 5.76 -22.24 12.99
N LEU A 126 5.80 -21.53 14.13
CA LEU A 126 6.94 -20.75 14.58
C LEU A 126 8.27 -21.52 14.56
N GLN A 127 8.29 -22.75 15.09
CA GLN A 127 9.54 -23.53 15.16
C GLN A 127 10.12 -23.84 13.78
N ARG A 128 9.26 -24.12 12.80
CA ARG A 128 9.68 -24.39 11.40
C ARG A 128 10.31 -23.18 10.77
N LEU A 129 9.73 -22.01 11.06
CA LEU A 129 10.19 -20.74 10.52
C LEU A 129 11.54 -20.34 11.13
N LEU A 130 11.70 -20.47 12.45
CA LEU A 130 12.99 -20.26 13.11
C LEU A 130 14.09 -21.19 12.60
N PHE A 131 13.76 -22.46 12.28
CA PHE A 131 14.67 -23.38 11.62
C PHE A 131 15.09 -22.84 10.23
N ALA A 132 14.13 -22.39 9.41
CA ALA A 132 14.40 -21.90 8.07
C ALA A 132 15.27 -20.64 8.08
N GLU A 133 14.99 -19.69 8.99
CA GLU A 133 15.77 -18.49 9.17
C GLU A 133 17.21 -18.76 9.62
N ALA A 134 17.37 -19.69 10.56
CA ALA A 134 18.70 -20.07 11.02
C ALA A 134 19.51 -20.81 9.92
N ASP A 135 18.86 -21.68 9.12
CA ASP A 135 19.51 -22.37 8.01
C ASP A 135 19.88 -21.38 6.90
N ARG A 136 19.01 -20.40 6.60
CA ARG A 136 19.28 -19.30 5.67
C ARG A 136 20.47 -18.44 6.11
N MET A 137 20.52 -18.05 7.39
CA MET A 137 21.63 -17.28 7.95
C MET A 137 22.95 -18.07 7.95
N ALA A 138 22.90 -19.37 8.23
CA ALA A 138 24.09 -20.21 8.39
C ALA A 138 24.63 -20.77 7.08
N SER A 139 23.77 -21.04 6.09
CA SER A 139 24.13 -21.95 5.00
C SER A 139 23.43 -21.65 3.68
N LEU A 140 23.26 -20.37 3.34
CA LEU A 140 22.74 -19.95 2.03
C LEU A 140 23.59 -20.50 0.89
N VAL A 141 22.96 -21.08 -0.13
CA VAL A 141 23.62 -21.56 -1.34
C VAL A 141 23.65 -20.48 -2.40
N VAL A 142 24.82 -19.94 -2.68
CA VAL A 142 25.04 -18.95 -3.74
C VAL A 142 25.68 -19.67 -4.94
N GLU A 143 24.83 -20.00 -5.93
CA GLU A 143 25.25 -20.75 -7.12
C GLU A 143 25.01 -19.98 -8.41
N PRO A 144 25.75 -20.30 -9.53
CA PRO A 144 25.67 -19.51 -10.76
C PRO A 144 24.29 -19.46 -11.40
N VAL A 145 23.50 -20.54 -11.33
CA VAL A 145 22.18 -20.62 -11.96
C VAL A 145 21.19 -19.70 -11.28
N SER A 146 21.05 -19.80 -9.95
CA SER A 146 20.16 -18.93 -9.16
C SER A 146 20.58 -17.46 -9.26
N PHE A 147 21.88 -17.19 -9.20
CA PHE A 147 22.40 -15.83 -9.37
C PHE A 147 22.04 -15.22 -10.73
N ALA A 148 22.23 -15.97 -11.83
CA ALA A 148 21.90 -15.46 -13.16
C ALA A 148 20.39 -15.19 -13.31
N SER A 149 19.55 -16.09 -12.79
CA SER A 149 18.10 -15.94 -12.79
C SER A 149 17.67 -14.69 -12.02
N GLU A 150 18.13 -14.55 -10.77
CA GLU A 150 17.70 -13.41 -9.93
C GLU A 150 18.24 -12.07 -10.44
N ARG A 151 19.44 -12.04 -10.98
CA ARG A 151 19.98 -10.86 -11.66
C ARG A 151 19.06 -10.39 -12.79
N ASP A 152 18.50 -11.31 -13.58
CA ASP A 152 17.59 -10.96 -14.66
C ASP A 152 16.22 -10.52 -14.11
N VAL A 153 15.74 -11.11 -13.01
CA VAL A 153 14.54 -10.66 -12.30
C VAL A 153 14.71 -9.24 -11.76
N VAL A 154 15.80 -8.92 -11.07
CA VAL A 154 16.09 -7.56 -10.55
C VAL A 154 16.20 -6.54 -11.68
N LYS A 155 16.83 -6.91 -12.81
CA LYS A 155 16.87 -6.03 -13.99
C LYS A 155 15.49 -5.78 -14.58
N GLU A 156 14.60 -6.77 -14.55
CA GLU A 156 13.24 -6.61 -15.01
C GLU A 156 12.41 -5.75 -14.05
N GLU A 157 12.63 -5.93 -12.76
CA GLU A 157 12.01 -5.06 -11.74
C GLU A 157 12.44 -3.59 -11.91
N LEU A 158 13.74 -3.35 -12.11
CA LEU A 158 14.24 -2.01 -12.41
C LEU A 158 13.54 -1.40 -13.64
N ARG A 159 13.34 -2.19 -14.70
CA ARG A 159 12.61 -1.71 -15.89
C ARG A 159 11.16 -1.40 -15.56
N GLN A 160 10.48 -2.28 -14.86
CA GLN A 160 9.05 -2.15 -14.56
C GLN A 160 8.78 -1.02 -13.56
N ARG A 161 9.45 -1.04 -12.41
CA ARG A 161 9.12 -0.15 -11.29
C ARG A 161 9.75 1.24 -11.41
N VAL A 162 10.87 1.35 -12.12
CA VAL A 162 11.63 2.61 -12.19
C VAL A 162 11.63 3.21 -13.59
N LEU A 163 12.01 2.43 -14.62
CA LEU A 163 12.21 2.99 -15.95
C LEU A 163 10.91 3.17 -16.74
N ALA A 164 9.95 2.28 -16.58
CA ALA A 164 8.65 2.32 -17.27
C ALA A 164 7.55 3.02 -16.46
N SER A 165 7.69 3.10 -15.16
CA SER A 165 6.69 3.73 -14.28
C SER A 165 6.74 5.27 -14.40
N PRO A 166 5.60 5.97 -14.50
CA PRO A 166 5.56 7.42 -14.38
C PRO A 166 6.27 7.89 -13.12
N TYR A 167 7.13 8.90 -13.23
CA TYR A 167 7.94 9.47 -12.13
C TYR A 167 8.90 8.48 -11.42
N GLY A 168 8.99 7.21 -11.83
CA GLY A 168 9.89 6.23 -11.20
C GLY A 168 11.35 6.68 -11.16
N LYS A 169 11.87 7.25 -12.25
CA LYS A 169 13.22 7.83 -12.29
C LYS A 169 13.39 9.04 -11.38
N LEU A 170 12.36 9.87 -11.23
CA LEU A 170 12.41 11.06 -10.36
C LEU A 170 12.75 10.66 -8.92
N TYR A 171 12.02 9.68 -8.37
CA TYR A 171 12.19 9.29 -6.97
C TYR A 171 13.36 8.32 -6.74
N SER A 172 13.56 7.36 -7.64
CA SER A 172 14.54 6.28 -7.41
C SER A 172 15.93 6.57 -7.96
N ILE A 173 16.07 7.50 -8.90
CA ILE A 173 17.36 7.80 -9.54
C ILE A 173 17.77 9.26 -9.31
N TYR A 174 16.99 10.20 -9.79
CA TYR A 174 17.42 11.60 -9.81
C TYR A 174 17.43 12.27 -8.44
N TYR A 175 16.45 11.94 -7.58
CA TYR A 175 16.41 12.46 -6.21
C TYR A 175 17.67 12.10 -5.41
N PRO A 176 18.05 10.82 -5.23
CA PRO A 176 19.24 10.50 -4.46
C PRO A 176 20.52 11.04 -5.11
N GLN A 177 20.64 10.98 -6.44
CA GLN A 177 21.84 11.47 -7.15
C GLN A 177 22.06 12.97 -6.99
N LEU A 178 21.01 13.78 -6.96
CA LEU A 178 21.13 15.22 -6.77
C LEU A 178 21.23 15.63 -5.30
N SER A 179 20.67 14.82 -4.41
CA SER A 179 20.62 15.12 -2.98
C SER A 179 21.95 14.92 -2.28
N TYR A 180 22.73 13.91 -2.65
CA TYR A 180 23.98 13.58 -1.96
C TYR A 180 25.19 13.78 -2.85
N GLY A 181 26.22 14.43 -2.31
CA GLY A 181 27.46 14.73 -3.03
C GLY A 181 28.65 13.85 -2.63
N VAL A 182 28.65 13.31 -1.42
CA VAL A 182 29.76 12.54 -0.86
C VAL A 182 29.32 11.20 -0.31
N HIS A 183 28.13 11.14 0.31
CA HIS A 183 27.60 9.93 0.94
C HIS A 183 27.10 8.92 -0.11
N PRO A 184 27.30 7.60 0.08
CA PRO A 184 26.83 6.58 -0.85
C PRO A 184 25.30 6.49 -0.99
N TYR A 185 24.51 7.15 -0.18
CA TYR A 185 23.07 7.34 -0.39
C TYR A 185 22.74 8.02 -1.74
N ALA A 186 23.71 8.58 -2.43
CA ALA A 186 23.56 9.07 -3.81
C ALA A 186 23.22 7.96 -4.81
N ARG A 187 23.46 6.69 -4.48
CA ARG A 187 23.29 5.57 -5.42
C ARG A 187 21.88 4.99 -5.34
N PRO A 188 21.24 4.71 -6.48
CA PRO A 188 19.93 4.06 -6.48
C PRO A 188 19.98 2.70 -5.78
N GLY A 189 19.11 2.45 -4.82
CA GLY A 189 19.08 1.19 -4.06
C GLY A 189 18.85 -0.05 -4.93
N ILE A 190 18.01 0.07 -5.95
CA ILE A 190 17.77 -1.02 -6.92
C ILE A 190 18.97 -1.24 -7.88
N GLY A 191 19.93 -0.32 -7.90
CA GLY A 191 21.11 -0.39 -8.74
C GLY A 191 20.94 0.16 -10.15
N SER A 192 21.87 -0.20 -11.03
CA SER A 192 21.84 0.13 -12.46
C SER A 192 21.92 -1.13 -13.32
N LEU A 193 21.38 -1.07 -14.55
CA LEU A 193 21.45 -2.20 -15.48
C LEU A 193 22.91 -2.63 -15.76
N ASN A 194 23.83 -1.65 -15.82
CA ASN A 194 25.24 -1.90 -16.09
C ASN A 194 25.92 -2.58 -14.91
N ASP A 195 25.72 -2.10 -13.69
CA ASP A 195 26.32 -2.66 -12.49
C ASP A 195 25.78 -4.07 -12.21
N LEU A 196 24.47 -4.28 -12.36
CA LEU A 196 23.85 -5.59 -12.24
C LEU A 196 24.40 -6.57 -13.29
N GLN A 197 24.59 -6.13 -14.55
CA GLN A 197 25.15 -6.96 -15.60
C GLN A 197 26.64 -7.31 -15.35
N ALA A 198 27.40 -6.39 -14.77
CA ALA A 198 28.82 -6.56 -14.48
C ALA A 198 29.09 -7.39 -13.21
N ALA A 199 28.06 -7.69 -12.43
CA ALA A 199 28.17 -8.46 -11.20
C ALA A 199 28.67 -9.89 -11.46
N SER A 200 29.67 -10.34 -10.69
CA SER A 200 30.18 -11.70 -10.69
C SER A 200 29.69 -12.48 -9.47
N ILE A 201 29.71 -13.82 -9.55
CA ILE A 201 29.31 -14.66 -8.42
C ILE A 201 30.30 -14.53 -7.24
N ASP A 202 31.56 -14.24 -7.51
CA ASP A 202 32.55 -14.06 -6.45
C ASP A 202 32.34 -12.74 -5.70
N ASP A 203 31.95 -11.66 -6.41
CA ASP A 203 31.54 -10.41 -5.77
C ASP A 203 30.35 -10.65 -4.82
N VAL A 204 29.36 -11.41 -5.29
CA VAL A 204 28.15 -11.75 -4.53
C VAL A 204 28.49 -12.57 -3.29
N ARG A 205 29.32 -13.60 -3.40
CA ARG A 205 29.80 -14.39 -2.26
C ARG A 205 30.58 -13.56 -1.25
N ALA A 206 31.42 -12.65 -1.74
CA ALA A 206 32.20 -11.75 -0.89
C ALA A 206 31.29 -10.82 -0.08
N PHE A 207 30.24 -10.28 -0.70
CA PHE A 207 29.28 -9.40 -0.04
C PHE A 207 28.49 -10.16 1.05
N HIS A 208 27.98 -11.35 0.74
CA HIS A 208 27.31 -12.22 1.70
C HIS A 208 28.20 -12.53 2.90
N ALA A 209 29.40 -13.05 2.68
CA ALA A 209 30.33 -13.42 3.73
C ALA A 209 30.72 -12.23 4.61
N THR A 210 30.64 -11.01 4.10
CA THR A 210 31.01 -9.79 4.83
C THR A 210 29.88 -9.33 5.75
N TYR A 211 28.65 -9.31 5.28
CA TYR A 211 27.54 -8.60 5.95
C TYR A 211 26.46 -9.53 6.51
N TYR A 212 26.21 -10.71 5.91
CA TYR A 212 25.13 -11.62 6.32
C TYR A 212 25.63 -12.57 7.39
N ARG A 213 25.70 -12.10 8.62
CA ARG A 213 26.31 -12.80 9.76
C ARG A 213 25.58 -12.46 11.06
N PRO A 214 25.60 -13.34 12.08
CA PRO A 214 24.79 -13.16 13.29
C PRO A 214 25.09 -11.88 14.07
N ASP A 215 26.36 -11.45 14.15
CA ASP A 215 26.76 -10.24 14.85
C ASP A 215 26.48 -8.94 14.06
N ASN A 216 25.88 -9.05 12.87
CA ASN A 216 25.37 -7.94 12.06
C ASN A 216 23.85 -7.99 11.93
N ALA A 217 23.19 -8.83 12.71
CA ALA A 217 21.75 -9.07 12.59
C ALA A 217 21.03 -8.88 13.93
N ILE A 218 19.72 -8.62 13.79
CA ILE A 218 18.76 -8.76 14.89
C ILE A 218 17.67 -9.74 14.47
N LEU A 219 17.19 -10.52 15.42
CA LEU A 219 16.03 -11.39 15.29
C LEU A 219 14.92 -10.82 16.18
N VAL A 220 13.77 -10.51 15.60
CA VAL A 220 12.58 -10.07 16.32
C VAL A 220 11.46 -11.07 16.14
N VAL A 221 10.89 -11.57 17.23
CA VAL A 221 9.73 -12.47 17.24
C VAL A 221 8.60 -11.78 17.98
N SER A 222 7.48 -11.58 17.29
CA SER A 222 6.30 -10.90 17.85
C SER A 222 5.04 -11.73 17.64
N GLY A 223 4.20 -11.89 18.66
CA GLY A 223 2.92 -12.59 18.56
C GLY A 223 2.73 -13.68 19.60
N ASN A 224 2.00 -14.74 19.23
CA ASN A 224 1.55 -15.77 20.17
C ASN A 224 2.58 -16.91 20.29
N PHE A 225 3.37 -16.90 21.33
CA PHE A 225 4.36 -17.96 21.60
C PHE A 225 4.56 -18.20 23.11
N ASN A 226 5.11 -19.36 23.43
CA ASN A 226 5.58 -19.68 24.77
C ASN A 226 7.05 -19.23 24.91
N PRO A 227 7.41 -18.34 25.85
CA PRO A 227 8.76 -17.79 25.95
C PRO A 227 9.86 -18.84 26.19
N MET A 228 9.61 -19.82 27.04
CA MET A 228 10.62 -20.87 27.32
C MET A 228 10.84 -21.81 26.11
N GLN A 229 9.83 -22.02 25.29
CA GLN A 229 9.98 -22.78 24.04
C GLN A 229 10.73 -21.98 23.00
N LEU A 230 10.39 -20.69 22.87
CA LEU A 230 11.08 -19.78 21.96
C LEU A 230 12.58 -19.73 22.26
N ASP A 231 12.94 -19.53 23.53
CA ASP A 231 14.35 -19.48 23.94
C ASP A 231 15.10 -20.77 23.59
N ARG A 232 14.52 -21.94 23.85
CA ARG A 232 15.14 -23.23 23.49
C ARG A 232 15.34 -23.41 21.99
N TRP A 233 14.35 -22.96 21.18
CA TRP A 233 14.47 -23.05 19.71
C TRP A 233 15.56 -22.10 19.19
N ILE A 234 15.59 -20.88 19.71
CA ILE A 234 16.62 -19.90 19.33
C ILE A 234 18.00 -20.39 19.70
N ASP A 235 18.19 -20.89 20.93
CA ASP A 235 19.47 -21.45 21.39
C ASP A 235 19.89 -22.66 20.54
N GLY A 236 18.94 -23.53 20.16
CA GLY A 236 19.22 -24.69 19.35
C GLY A 236 19.58 -24.39 17.91
N TYR A 237 18.94 -23.39 17.29
CA TYR A 237 19.10 -23.11 15.85
C TYR A 237 20.13 -22.00 15.58
N PHE A 238 20.12 -20.91 16.36
CA PHE A 238 20.93 -19.73 16.05
C PHE A 238 22.26 -19.67 16.83
N ALA A 239 22.33 -20.18 18.06
CA ALA A 239 23.57 -20.10 18.84
C ALA A 239 24.76 -20.88 18.21
N PRO A 240 24.55 -22.01 17.49
CA PRO A 240 25.64 -22.72 16.81
C PRO A 240 26.20 -21.99 15.58
N ILE A 241 25.53 -20.96 15.06
CA ILE A 241 26.00 -20.23 13.88
C ILE A 241 27.28 -19.49 14.22
N ALA A 242 28.35 -19.77 13.46
CA ALA A 242 29.64 -19.20 13.72
C ALA A 242 29.71 -17.69 13.45
N LYS A 243 30.35 -16.97 14.35
CA LYS A 243 30.70 -15.55 14.16
C LYS A 243 32.08 -15.48 13.49
N PRO A 244 32.21 -14.87 12.29
CA PRO A 244 33.51 -14.65 11.67
C PRO A 244 34.38 -13.69 12.50
N ASN A 245 35.64 -14.00 12.67
CA ASN A 245 36.58 -13.17 13.44
C ASN A 245 37.23 -12.10 12.54
N ARG A 246 36.41 -11.22 11.98
CA ARG A 246 36.85 -10.08 11.16
C ARG A 246 35.87 -8.90 11.35
N PRO A 247 36.39 -7.64 11.27
CA PRO A 247 35.52 -6.48 11.39
C PRO A 247 34.53 -6.40 10.21
N ILE A 248 33.37 -5.82 10.47
CA ILE A 248 32.40 -5.47 9.44
C ILE A 248 32.76 -4.06 8.93
N PRO A 249 32.98 -3.89 7.62
CA PRO A 249 33.18 -2.55 7.07
C PRO A 249 31.95 -1.66 7.34
N ARG A 250 32.19 -0.40 7.68
CA ARG A 250 31.11 0.56 7.93
C ARG A 250 31.33 1.83 7.11
N VAL A 251 30.26 2.39 6.61
CA VAL A 251 30.27 3.71 5.98
C VAL A 251 30.36 4.75 7.10
N THR A 252 31.44 5.54 7.08
CA THR A 252 31.71 6.58 8.10
C THR A 252 31.77 7.97 7.50
N VAL A 253 31.41 8.09 6.23
CA VAL A 253 31.43 9.36 5.50
C VAL A 253 30.31 10.26 5.99
N ALA A 254 30.64 11.51 6.29
CA ALA A 254 29.65 12.53 6.60
C ALA A 254 29.33 13.35 5.33
N GLU A 255 28.04 13.50 5.06
CA GLU A 255 27.59 14.39 3.99
C GLU A 255 27.73 15.86 4.42
N PRO A 256 28.44 16.70 3.70
CA PRO A 256 28.57 18.11 4.06
C PRO A 256 27.25 18.86 3.87
N ALA A 257 27.00 19.87 4.71
CA ALA A 257 25.86 20.74 4.52
C ALA A 257 25.93 21.47 3.17
N ARG A 258 24.81 21.49 2.45
CA ARG A 258 24.72 22.22 1.19
C ARG A 258 24.76 23.72 1.42
N THR A 259 25.65 24.41 0.75
CA THR A 259 25.85 25.86 0.89
C THR A 259 25.36 26.65 -0.33
N GLN A 260 25.10 25.97 -1.45
CA GLN A 260 24.59 26.57 -2.69
C GLN A 260 23.44 25.73 -3.23
N ALA A 261 22.38 26.41 -3.65
CA ALA A 261 21.26 25.75 -4.30
C ALA A 261 21.69 25.12 -5.64
N VAL A 262 21.19 23.93 -5.89
CA VAL A 262 21.37 23.26 -7.18
C VAL A 262 20.02 23.00 -7.82
N ALA A 263 19.94 23.08 -9.14
CA ALA A 263 18.72 22.73 -9.87
C ALA A 263 19.07 21.98 -11.16
N ARG A 264 18.21 21.05 -11.56
CA ARG A 264 18.31 20.31 -12.80
C ARG A 264 16.93 20.23 -13.46
N THR A 265 16.93 20.30 -14.77
CA THR A 265 15.72 20.10 -15.58
C THR A 265 15.92 18.86 -16.45
N VAL A 266 15.08 17.86 -16.26
CA VAL A 266 15.12 16.61 -17.00
C VAL A 266 13.84 16.43 -17.80
N TYR A 267 13.97 15.90 -19.00
CA TYR A 267 12.87 15.60 -19.92
C TYR A 267 12.81 14.10 -20.12
N GLU A 268 11.69 13.50 -19.72
CA GLU A 268 11.53 12.06 -19.72
C GLU A 268 10.27 11.62 -20.48
N PRO A 269 10.36 10.51 -21.22
CA PRO A 269 9.17 9.91 -21.80
C PRO A 269 8.23 9.39 -20.70
N ASN A 270 6.99 9.13 -21.06
CA ASN A 270 5.96 8.63 -20.13
C ASN A 270 5.76 9.51 -18.89
N THR A 271 5.89 10.84 -19.05
CA THR A 271 5.64 11.82 -18.00
C THR A 271 4.29 12.49 -18.28
N PRO A 272 3.21 12.07 -17.57
CA PRO A 272 1.85 12.57 -17.87
C PRO A 272 1.68 14.06 -17.59
N LEU A 273 2.26 14.53 -16.49
CA LEU A 273 2.22 15.92 -16.02
C LEU A 273 3.62 16.33 -15.57
N PRO A 274 3.97 17.61 -15.67
CA PRO A 274 5.22 18.10 -15.10
C PRO A 274 5.28 17.87 -13.60
N ALA A 275 6.47 17.58 -13.06
CA ALA A 275 6.67 17.48 -11.61
C ALA A 275 7.85 18.33 -11.16
N VAL A 276 7.81 18.78 -9.92
CA VAL A 276 8.93 19.42 -9.23
C VAL A 276 9.17 18.74 -7.90
N LEU A 277 10.43 18.44 -7.62
CA LEU A 277 10.88 17.90 -6.34
C LEU A 277 11.99 18.80 -5.78
N VAL A 278 11.89 19.11 -4.49
CA VAL A 278 12.88 19.89 -3.75
C VAL A 278 13.30 19.11 -2.52
N SER A 279 14.61 18.91 -2.32
CA SER A 279 15.16 18.27 -1.14
C SER A 279 16.08 19.17 -0.34
N TYR A 280 16.11 18.97 0.97
CA TYR A 280 16.96 19.69 1.91
C TYR A 280 17.62 18.67 2.84
N HIS A 281 18.94 18.80 3.07
CA HIS A 281 19.60 17.93 4.04
C HIS A 281 19.07 18.19 5.46
N VAL A 282 18.79 17.10 6.16
CA VAL A 282 18.43 17.10 7.59
C VAL A 282 19.37 16.15 8.35
N PRO A 283 19.43 16.24 9.69
CA PRO A 283 20.30 15.38 10.48
C PRO A 283 19.86 13.91 10.44
N PRO A 284 20.67 12.98 10.98
CA PRO A 284 20.30 11.59 11.15
C PRO A 284 19.06 11.42 12.06
N ASP A 285 18.40 10.27 11.96
CA ASP A 285 17.12 10.00 12.64
C ASP A 285 17.20 10.20 14.18
N ARG A 286 18.30 9.77 14.79
CA ARG A 286 18.55 9.91 16.24
C ARG A 286 18.86 11.34 16.73
N ASP A 287 18.86 12.34 15.85
CA ASP A 287 19.18 13.72 16.24
C ASP A 287 18.06 14.36 17.07
N ALA A 288 18.43 15.26 17.98
CA ALA A 288 17.48 15.96 18.84
C ALA A 288 16.51 16.89 18.07
N ASP A 289 16.83 17.26 16.85
CA ASP A 289 15.96 18.08 15.99
C ASP A 289 14.93 17.23 15.22
N THR A 290 15.09 15.91 15.13
CA THR A 290 14.20 15.02 14.36
C THR A 290 12.74 15.09 14.82
N PRO A 291 12.39 15.09 16.12
CA PRO A 291 10.99 15.24 16.53
C PRO A 291 10.35 16.56 16.05
N ALA A 292 11.11 17.66 16.05
CA ALA A 292 10.61 18.94 15.53
C ALA A 292 10.48 18.94 14.00
N LEU A 293 11.36 18.24 13.28
CA LEU A 293 11.27 18.04 11.83
C LEU A 293 10.09 17.15 11.46
N THR A 294 9.78 16.12 12.25
CA THR A 294 8.60 15.26 12.07
C THR A 294 7.31 16.09 12.20
N VAL A 295 7.20 16.92 13.22
CA VAL A 295 6.06 17.83 13.40
C VAL A 295 5.99 18.85 12.26
N LEU A 296 7.13 19.40 11.83
CA LEU A 296 7.20 20.31 10.70
C LEU A 296 6.68 19.65 9.42
N GLN A 297 7.10 18.42 9.13
CA GLN A 297 6.67 17.66 7.95
C GLN A 297 5.17 17.42 7.99
N ALA A 298 4.62 17.05 9.14
CA ALA A 298 3.17 16.84 9.30
C ALA A 298 2.40 18.14 9.01
N ILE A 299 2.78 19.29 9.59
CA ILE A 299 2.16 20.58 9.30
C ILE A 299 2.28 20.95 7.81
N LEU A 300 3.42 20.63 7.19
CA LEU A 300 3.66 20.97 5.79
C LEU A 300 2.77 20.15 4.85
N ALA A 301 2.60 18.84 5.09
CA ALA A 301 2.13 17.94 4.05
C ALA A 301 1.25 16.77 4.49
N THR A 302 0.88 16.63 5.76
CA THR A 302 0.02 15.52 6.18
C THR A 302 -1.43 15.99 6.20
N GLY A 303 -2.31 15.25 5.50
CA GLY A 303 -3.74 15.56 5.44
C GLY A 303 -4.11 16.70 4.49
N GLU A 304 -5.42 16.89 4.30
CA GLU A 304 -5.96 17.94 3.44
C GLU A 304 -5.91 19.32 4.08
N SER A 305 -5.76 19.42 5.41
CA SER A 305 -5.59 20.70 6.12
C SER A 305 -4.16 21.24 6.01
N SER A 306 -3.19 20.42 5.59
CA SER A 306 -1.77 20.75 5.49
C SER A 306 -1.49 21.94 4.57
N ARG A 307 -0.38 22.65 4.82
CA ARG A 307 -0.04 23.86 4.09
C ARG A 307 0.13 23.64 2.60
N LEU A 308 0.76 22.53 2.18
CA LEU A 308 0.94 22.22 0.76
C LEU A 308 -0.39 21.93 0.08
N TYR A 309 -1.21 21.06 0.66
CA TYR A 309 -2.52 20.75 0.07
C TYR A 309 -3.39 22.01 -0.04
N GLN A 310 -3.55 22.76 1.05
CA GLN A 310 -4.37 23.96 1.08
C GLN A 310 -3.90 25.05 0.11
N SER A 311 -2.60 25.20 -0.06
CA SER A 311 -2.05 26.21 -0.97
C SER A 311 -2.01 25.73 -2.41
N LEU A 312 -1.29 24.63 -2.71
CA LEU A 312 -0.99 24.23 -4.08
C LEU A 312 -2.15 23.51 -4.76
N VAL A 313 -2.87 22.66 -4.03
CA VAL A 313 -3.90 21.81 -4.59
C VAL A 313 -5.27 22.48 -4.51
N TYR A 314 -5.64 22.93 -3.31
CA TYR A 314 -6.99 23.44 -3.06
C TYR A 314 -7.19 24.89 -3.53
N ARG A 315 -6.39 25.83 -3.06
CA ARG A 315 -6.59 27.27 -3.33
C ARG A 315 -6.02 27.71 -4.69
N ASP A 316 -4.72 27.49 -4.91
CA ASP A 316 -4.01 28.04 -6.09
C ASP A 316 -4.18 27.13 -7.32
N GLN A 317 -4.58 25.87 -7.13
CA GLN A 317 -4.79 24.85 -8.18
C GLN A 317 -3.64 24.75 -9.17
N VAL A 318 -2.41 24.86 -8.65
CA VAL A 318 -1.17 24.74 -9.44
C VAL A 318 -0.63 23.32 -9.43
N ALA A 319 -1.11 22.46 -8.53
CA ALA A 319 -0.71 21.07 -8.44
C ALA A 319 -1.96 20.16 -8.42
N GLN A 320 -1.84 19.02 -9.09
CA GLN A 320 -2.76 17.90 -8.97
C GLN A 320 -2.58 17.22 -7.60
N SER A 321 -1.32 17.08 -7.16
CA SER A 321 -0.96 16.60 -5.84
C SER A 321 0.31 17.26 -5.33
N ALA A 322 0.42 17.42 -4.02
CA ALA A 322 1.62 17.92 -3.37
C ALA A 322 1.82 17.17 -2.05
N ALA A 323 3.05 16.77 -1.78
CA ALA A 323 3.40 16.04 -0.56
C ALA A 323 4.81 16.39 -0.08
N ALA A 324 5.12 16.01 1.14
CA ALA A 324 6.47 16.01 1.67
C ALA A 324 6.67 14.81 2.59
N PHE A 325 7.89 14.32 2.64
CA PHE A 325 8.29 13.25 3.56
C PHE A 325 9.65 13.53 4.15
N LEU A 326 9.86 13.02 5.34
CA LEU A 326 11.12 13.07 6.05
C LEU A 326 11.84 11.74 5.85
N ASP A 327 12.93 11.76 5.09
CA ASP A 327 13.76 10.60 4.76
C ASP A 327 15.01 10.61 5.65
N THR A 328 14.80 10.38 6.96
CA THR A 328 15.89 10.27 7.95
C THR A 328 16.50 8.87 7.94
N LYS A 329 17.82 8.81 8.14
CA LYS A 329 18.63 7.59 8.05
C LYS A 329 19.69 7.57 9.16
N GLN A 330 20.51 6.52 9.22
CA GLN A 330 21.58 6.39 10.22
C GLN A 330 22.60 7.56 10.23
N SER A 331 22.97 8.06 9.04
CA SER A 331 24.07 9.01 8.89
C SER A 331 23.62 10.44 8.61
N THR A 332 22.61 10.61 7.80
CA THR A 332 22.04 11.90 7.40
C THR A 332 20.71 11.63 6.70
N GLY A 333 19.89 12.64 6.48
CA GLY A 333 18.62 12.50 5.79
C GLY A 333 18.28 13.68 4.90
N ASN A 334 17.06 13.67 4.38
CA ASN A 334 16.46 14.76 3.63
C ASN A 334 15.02 15.03 4.07
N LEU A 335 14.62 16.29 4.13
CA LEU A 335 13.24 16.67 3.94
C LEU A 335 13.01 16.83 2.43
N VAL A 336 12.10 16.05 1.89
CA VAL A 336 11.73 16.06 0.46
C VAL A 336 10.32 16.58 0.33
N ALA A 337 10.13 17.61 -0.48
CA ALA A 337 8.82 18.11 -0.85
C ALA A 337 8.66 18.08 -2.37
N TYR A 338 7.50 17.69 -2.88
CA TYR A 338 7.26 17.61 -4.31
C TYR A 338 5.83 17.99 -4.68
N ALA A 339 5.64 18.35 -5.93
CA ALA A 339 4.34 18.60 -6.52
C ALA A 339 4.27 18.01 -7.94
N ILE A 340 3.20 17.29 -8.23
CA ILE A 340 2.77 16.98 -9.58
C ILE A 340 1.93 18.17 -10.03
N VAL A 341 2.38 18.83 -11.09
CA VAL A 341 1.78 20.10 -11.53
C VAL A 341 0.47 19.81 -12.25
N ALA A 342 -0.56 20.58 -11.97
CA ALA A 342 -1.88 20.42 -12.59
C ALA A 342 -1.85 20.69 -14.10
N GLY A 343 -2.76 20.07 -14.83
CA GLY A 343 -2.90 20.26 -16.28
C GLY A 343 -3.02 21.74 -16.67
N GLY A 344 -2.29 22.14 -17.71
CA GLY A 344 -2.27 23.54 -18.17
C GLY A 344 -1.46 24.53 -17.31
N LYS A 345 -0.83 24.07 -16.22
CA LYS A 345 0.09 24.88 -15.40
C LYS A 345 1.54 24.57 -15.76
N THR A 346 2.44 25.48 -15.40
CA THR A 346 3.88 25.33 -15.66
C THR A 346 4.63 24.80 -14.45
N VAL A 347 5.74 24.09 -14.69
CA VAL A 347 6.60 23.61 -13.60
C VAL A 347 7.14 24.75 -12.74
N GLN A 348 7.35 25.94 -13.31
CA GLN A 348 7.78 27.15 -12.59
C GLN A 348 6.73 27.64 -11.60
N GLN A 349 5.44 27.57 -11.97
CA GLN A 349 4.35 27.90 -11.05
C GLN A 349 4.32 26.93 -9.87
N GLY A 350 4.43 25.62 -10.13
CA GLY A 350 4.52 24.59 -9.09
C GLY A 350 5.73 24.79 -8.18
N GLU A 351 6.93 25.00 -8.75
CA GLU A 351 8.15 25.26 -7.98
C GLU A 351 8.04 26.48 -7.08
N THR A 352 7.53 27.59 -7.64
CA THR A 352 7.37 28.85 -6.90
C THR A 352 6.41 28.67 -5.73
N ALA A 353 5.28 28.00 -5.96
CA ALA A 353 4.30 27.76 -4.91
C ALA A 353 4.86 26.81 -3.83
N LEU A 354 5.52 25.72 -4.20
CA LEU A 354 6.15 24.79 -3.29
C LEU A 354 7.20 25.45 -2.39
N LYS A 355 8.14 26.20 -3.00
CA LYS A 355 9.18 26.90 -2.25
C LYS A 355 8.62 28.02 -1.38
N ARG A 356 7.54 28.68 -1.79
CA ARG A 356 6.84 29.69 -0.98
C ARG A 356 6.33 29.08 0.34
N GLU A 357 5.64 27.95 0.28
CA GLU A 357 5.10 27.32 1.48
C GLU A 357 6.20 26.82 2.42
N ILE A 358 7.30 26.27 1.88
CA ILE A 358 8.48 25.89 2.66
C ILE A 358 9.11 27.14 3.33
N ALA A 359 9.22 28.26 2.61
CA ALA A 359 9.77 29.51 3.15
C ALA A 359 8.90 30.09 4.28
N ARG A 360 7.58 29.96 4.20
CA ARG A 360 6.65 30.39 5.24
C ARG A 360 6.89 29.72 6.59
N LEU A 361 7.33 28.46 6.62
CA LEU A 361 7.70 27.76 7.86
C LEU A 361 8.86 28.43 8.61
N ARG A 362 9.73 29.15 7.88
CA ARG A 362 10.87 29.90 8.48
C ARG A 362 10.44 31.27 9.05
N THR A 363 9.46 31.91 8.42
CA THR A 363 9.10 33.31 8.66
C THR A 363 7.80 33.49 9.44
N GLU A 364 6.85 32.57 9.27
CA GLU A 364 5.56 32.62 9.90
C GLU A 364 5.47 31.60 11.06
N PRO A 365 4.98 31.98 12.23
CA PRO A 365 4.79 31.02 13.31
C PRO A 365 3.70 30.01 12.92
N VAL A 366 3.89 28.76 13.32
CA VAL A 366 2.80 27.77 13.26
C VAL A 366 1.77 28.09 14.36
N THR A 367 0.50 27.90 14.05
CA THR A 367 -0.58 28.11 14.99
C THR A 367 -0.67 27.01 16.03
N ALA A 368 -1.28 27.28 17.17
CA ALA A 368 -1.54 26.25 18.18
C ALA A 368 -2.41 25.10 17.65
N ALA A 369 -3.32 25.40 16.73
CA ALA A 369 -4.19 24.42 16.08
C ALA A 369 -3.38 23.49 15.16
N GLU A 370 -2.56 24.03 14.24
CA GLU A 370 -1.68 23.23 13.37
C GLU A 370 -0.73 22.33 14.18
N LEU A 371 -0.20 22.85 15.28
CA LEU A 371 0.72 22.09 16.16
C LEU A 371 -0.01 20.94 16.87
N ALA A 372 -1.20 21.18 17.39
CA ALA A 372 -1.99 20.17 18.08
C ALA A 372 -2.47 19.07 17.12
N GLU A 373 -2.92 19.46 15.94
CA GLU A 373 -3.33 18.57 14.85
C GLU A 373 -2.19 17.64 14.43
N ALA A 374 -1.03 18.19 14.07
CA ALA A 374 0.15 17.40 13.68
C ALA A 374 0.56 16.38 14.76
N LYS A 375 0.54 16.79 16.04
CA LYS A 375 0.85 15.89 17.15
C LYS A 375 -0.17 14.77 17.30
N ASN A 376 -1.46 15.09 17.22
CA ASN A 376 -2.52 14.09 17.32
C ASN A 376 -2.44 13.06 16.20
N GLU A 377 -2.15 13.52 14.99
CA GLU A 377 -2.01 12.66 13.82
C GLU A 377 -0.79 11.72 13.94
N ILE A 378 0.37 12.23 14.35
CA ILE A 378 1.56 11.41 14.63
C ILE A 378 1.27 10.34 15.70
N LEU A 379 0.56 10.71 16.78
CA LEU A 379 0.18 9.78 17.83
C LEU A 379 -0.78 8.69 17.34
N THR A 380 -1.80 9.06 16.55
CA THR A 380 -2.75 8.09 16.00
C THR A 380 -2.06 7.14 15.03
N GLN A 381 -1.18 7.64 14.17
CA GLN A 381 -0.39 6.81 13.27
C GLN A 381 0.49 5.82 14.05
N ALA A 382 1.09 6.25 15.17
CA ALA A 382 1.89 5.36 16.01
C ALA A 382 1.05 4.27 16.69
N ILE A 383 -0.22 4.53 17.04
CA ILE A 383 -1.14 3.52 17.56
C ILE A 383 -1.46 2.51 16.46
N ARG A 384 -1.80 2.98 15.25
CA ARG A 384 -2.13 2.12 14.10
C ARG A 384 -0.98 1.19 13.71
N GLN A 385 0.25 1.69 13.71
CA GLN A 385 1.44 0.87 13.43
C GLN A 385 1.64 -0.27 14.44
N ARG A 386 1.10 -0.14 15.66
CA ARG A 386 1.18 -1.14 16.72
C ARG A 386 -0.04 -2.06 16.79
N GLU A 387 -0.93 -2.01 15.81
CA GLU A 387 -2.16 -2.80 15.79
C GLU A 387 -1.87 -4.30 15.56
N THR A 388 -0.85 -4.63 14.76
CA THR A 388 -0.48 -6.00 14.43
C THR A 388 0.81 -6.44 15.12
N ALA A 389 1.00 -7.75 15.25
CA ALA A 389 2.26 -8.34 15.74
C ALA A 389 3.44 -7.93 14.84
N GLU A 390 3.24 -7.92 13.53
CA GLU A 390 4.23 -7.48 12.54
C GLU A 390 4.61 -6.01 12.71
N GLY A 391 3.63 -5.13 12.84
CA GLY A 391 3.87 -3.69 13.01
C GLY A 391 4.67 -3.37 14.28
N LYS A 392 4.38 -4.04 15.40
CA LYS A 392 5.17 -3.92 16.63
C LYS A 392 6.62 -4.34 16.43
N ALA A 393 6.85 -5.44 15.71
CA ALA A 393 8.19 -5.93 15.38
C ALA A 393 8.95 -4.95 14.48
N PHE A 394 8.27 -4.38 13.47
CA PHE A 394 8.86 -3.36 12.58
C PHE A 394 9.31 -2.11 13.33
N VAL A 395 8.46 -1.57 14.22
CA VAL A 395 8.79 -0.39 15.02
C VAL A 395 10.03 -0.65 15.89
N LEU A 396 10.08 -1.78 16.58
CA LEU A 396 11.20 -2.15 17.43
C LEU A 396 12.49 -2.37 16.64
N ALA A 397 12.38 -3.06 15.51
CA ALA A 397 13.52 -3.39 14.67
C ALA A 397 14.12 -2.15 13.99
N THR A 398 13.27 -1.27 13.43
CA THR A 398 13.74 -0.01 12.84
C THR A 398 14.47 0.85 13.86
N SER A 399 13.88 1.06 15.05
CA SER A 399 14.52 1.79 16.15
C SER A 399 15.87 1.17 16.53
N THR A 400 15.95 -0.14 16.57
CA THR A 400 17.17 -0.86 16.95
C THR A 400 18.28 -0.74 15.90
N ILE A 401 17.93 -0.81 14.61
CA ILE A 401 18.91 -0.78 13.50
C ILE A 401 19.30 0.65 13.15
N VAL A 402 18.31 1.55 13.00
CA VAL A 402 18.56 2.91 12.52
C VAL A 402 19.10 3.80 13.63
N ASP A 403 18.49 3.75 14.81
CA ASP A 403 18.86 4.63 15.93
C ASP A 403 19.86 3.99 16.89
N GLY A 404 20.02 2.66 16.85
CA GLY A 404 20.82 1.90 17.81
C GLY A 404 20.17 1.73 19.18
N ASP A 405 18.92 2.12 19.35
CA ASP A 405 18.16 2.12 20.60
C ASP A 405 16.75 1.54 20.37
N PRO A 406 16.41 0.37 20.93
CA PRO A 406 15.11 -0.25 20.72
C PRO A 406 13.93 0.60 21.23
N ASP A 407 14.17 1.54 22.16
CA ASP A 407 13.15 2.44 22.69
C ASP A 407 13.07 3.78 21.93
N ALA A 408 13.83 3.98 20.86
CA ALA A 408 13.92 5.27 20.16
C ALA A 408 12.55 5.76 19.69
N SER A 409 11.73 4.90 19.11
CA SER A 409 10.37 5.27 18.68
C SER A 409 9.52 5.82 19.83
N GLN A 410 9.57 5.21 21.01
CA GLN A 410 8.83 5.70 22.18
C GLN A 410 9.37 7.04 22.66
N LYS A 411 10.71 7.19 22.75
CA LYS A 411 11.36 8.45 23.12
C LYS A 411 11.06 9.58 22.14
N GLN A 412 11.04 9.27 20.84
CA GLN A 412 10.67 10.23 19.79
C GLN A 412 9.21 10.68 19.93
N LEU A 413 8.25 9.78 20.18
CA LEU A 413 6.85 10.15 20.42
C LEU A 413 6.69 11.06 21.65
N GLU A 414 7.39 10.78 22.73
CA GLU A 414 7.42 11.65 23.92
C GLU A 414 8.03 13.02 23.61
N ALA A 415 9.08 13.05 22.79
CA ALA A 415 9.70 14.29 22.35
C ALA A 415 8.78 15.09 21.42
N VAL A 416 8.06 14.45 20.50
CA VAL A 416 7.01 15.07 19.66
C VAL A 416 5.97 15.75 20.55
N GLY A 417 5.53 15.11 21.64
CA GLY A 417 4.62 15.72 22.60
C GLY A 417 5.11 17.06 23.15
N ARG A 418 6.42 17.24 23.32
CA ARG A 418 7.05 18.46 23.88
C ARG A 418 7.40 19.53 22.84
N VAL A 419 7.35 19.24 21.53
CA VAL A 419 7.68 20.19 20.44
C VAL A 419 6.82 21.45 20.56
N THR A 420 7.43 22.61 20.40
CA THR A 420 6.76 23.93 20.39
C THR A 420 6.76 24.56 18.99
N ALA A 421 5.94 25.55 18.79
CA ALA A 421 5.94 26.35 17.56
C ALA A 421 7.32 27.03 17.31
N ALA A 422 8.03 27.38 18.37
CA ALA A 422 9.39 27.92 18.28
C ALA A 422 10.40 26.88 17.80
N ASP A 423 10.26 25.62 18.20
CA ASP A 423 11.12 24.53 17.73
C ASP A 423 10.91 24.27 16.24
N VAL A 424 9.66 24.21 15.77
CA VAL A 424 9.32 24.06 14.34
C VAL A 424 9.97 25.17 13.52
N ARG A 425 9.84 26.43 13.93
CA ARG A 425 10.47 27.56 13.25
C ARG A 425 11.99 27.50 13.30
N ARG A 426 12.56 27.08 14.41
CA ARG A 426 14.02 26.93 14.60
C ARG A 426 14.60 25.92 13.61
N VAL A 427 14.01 24.72 13.52
CA VAL A 427 14.48 23.70 12.59
C VAL A 427 14.24 24.10 11.13
N ALA A 428 13.10 24.75 10.81
CA ALA A 428 12.87 25.30 9.49
C ALA A 428 13.95 26.30 9.07
N ALA A 429 14.30 27.24 9.97
CA ALA A 429 15.35 28.23 9.72
C ALA A 429 16.74 27.59 9.58
N LYS A 430 17.02 26.54 10.33
CA LYS A 430 18.32 25.83 10.31
C LYS A 430 18.53 25.03 9.03
N TYR A 431 17.52 24.30 8.58
CA TYR A 431 17.67 23.28 7.53
C TYR A 431 17.07 23.65 6.18
N LEU A 432 16.04 24.48 6.12
CA LEU A 432 15.26 24.74 4.89
C LEU A 432 15.61 26.06 4.22
N GLY A 433 16.86 26.51 4.32
CA GLY A 433 17.32 27.74 3.66
C GLY A 433 17.34 27.61 2.12
N ASP A 434 17.07 28.69 1.40
CA ASP A 434 16.99 28.68 -0.07
C ASP A 434 18.28 28.17 -0.72
N ARG A 435 19.44 28.48 -0.13
CA ARG A 435 20.75 28.01 -0.61
C ARG A 435 21.01 26.53 -0.33
N GLN A 436 20.22 25.91 0.54
CA GLN A 436 20.37 24.52 0.94
C GLN A 436 19.55 23.56 0.07
N SER A 437 18.77 24.08 -0.90
CA SER A 437 17.86 23.28 -1.71
C SER A 437 18.54 22.56 -2.87
N ALA A 438 18.09 21.35 -3.17
CA ALA A 438 18.30 20.69 -4.46
C ALA A 438 16.95 20.52 -5.14
N THR A 439 16.84 20.98 -6.38
CA THR A 439 15.58 21.03 -7.13
C THR A 439 15.68 20.21 -8.40
N ILE A 440 14.70 19.35 -8.65
CA ILE A 440 14.54 18.63 -9.92
C ILE A 440 13.22 19.10 -10.56
N ARG A 441 13.31 19.61 -11.79
CA ARG A 441 12.16 19.85 -12.67
C ARG A 441 12.07 18.66 -13.62
N TYR A 442 11.01 17.91 -13.51
CA TYR A 442 10.78 16.67 -14.27
C TYR A 442 9.64 16.92 -15.27
N LEU A 443 9.96 16.86 -16.55
CA LEU A 443 9.11 17.36 -17.63
C LEU A 443 8.86 16.27 -18.68
N PRO A 444 7.68 16.27 -19.33
CA PRO A 444 7.43 15.47 -20.51
C PRO A 444 8.46 15.75 -21.62
N VAL A 445 8.97 14.70 -22.25
CA VAL A 445 9.96 14.85 -23.34
C VAL A 445 9.41 15.66 -24.51
N GLU A 446 8.11 15.61 -24.74
CA GLU A 446 7.39 16.36 -25.77
C GLU A 446 7.39 17.88 -25.53
N SER A 447 7.56 18.28 -24.25
CA SER A 447 7.63 19.69 -23.86
C SER A 447 9.04 20.30 -24.02
N ARG A 448 10.02 19.48 -24.44
CA ARG A 448 11.40 19.89 -24.56
C ARG A 448 11.58 20.92 -25.68
N PRO A 449 12.12 22.13 -25.38
CA PRO A 449 12.37 23.13 -26.42
C PRO A 449 13.34 22.63 -27.50
N ALA A 450 13.11 23.03 -28.75
CA ALA A 450 13.98 22.63 -29.84
C ALA A 450 15.43 23.09 -29.56
N GLY A 451 16.37 22.17 -29.77
CA GLY A 451 17.81 22.43 -29.52
C GLY A 451 18.23 22.34 -28.05
N SER A 452 17.33 22.11 -27.12
CA SER A 452 17.70 21.87 -25.72
C SER A 452 17.92 20.36 -25.43
N ALA A 453 18.63 20.08 -24.35
CA ALA A 453 18.84 18.71 -23.84
C ALA A 453 18.38 18.61 -22.38
N SER A 454 18.14 17.39 -21.90
CA SER A 454 17.99 17.13 -20.47
C SER A 454 19.32 17.44 -19.77
N ASP A 455 19.21 18.01 -18.57
CA ASP A 455 20.37 18.12 -17.69
C ASP A 455 20.84 16.71 -17.28
N ALA A 456 22.14 16.51 -17.22
CA ALA A 456 22.71 15.31 -16.63
C ALA A 456 22.58 15.40 -15.09
N VAL A 457 22.15 14.30 -14.49
CA VAL A 457 22.12 14.12 -13.03
C VAL A 457 22.98 12.90 -12.68
N PRO A 458 24.31 12.95 -12.86
CA PRO A 458 25.17 11.82 -12.54
C PRO A 458 25.38 11.70 -11.03
N ILE A 459 25.73 10.51 -10.58
CA ILE A 459 26.30 10.31 -9.24
C ILE A 459 27.58 11.14 -9.18
N ALA A 460 27.72 11.98 -8.16
CA ALA A 460 28.87 12.85 -8.01
C ALA A 460 30.19 12.02 -7.91
N ALA A 461 31.22 12.44 -8.60
CA ALA A 461 32.52 11.75 -8.56
C ALA A 461 33.17 11.75 -7.15
N THR A 462 32.68 12.61 -6.27
CA THR A 462 33.08 12.73 -4.85
C THR A 462 32.41 11.73 -3.93
N VAL A 463 31.42 10.96 -4.41
CA VAL A 463 30.75 9.90 -3.62
C VAL A 463 31.76 8.82 -3.24
N ARG A 464 31.89 8.57 -1.95
CA ARG A 464 32.85 7.61 -1.39
C ARG A 464 32.13 6.31 -1.10
N VAL A 465 32.58 5.25 -1.74
CA VAL A 465 32.03 3.90 -1.64
C VAL A 465 33.07 3.00 -1.00
N ALA A 466 32.64 2.07 -0.15
CA ALA A 466 33.52 1.09 0.43
C ALA A 466 34.06 0.13 -0.65
N ASP A 467 35.34 -0.18 -0.60
CA ASP A 467 35.91 -1.27 -1.40
C ASP A 467 35.56 -2.60 -0.74
N LEU A 468 34.86 -3.47 -1.45
CA LEU A 468 34.62 -4.83 -1.01
C LEU A 468 35.90 -5.65 -1.17
N ARG A 469 36.52 -6.01 -0.07
CA ARG A 469 37.64 -6.98 -0.07
C ARG A 469 37.07 -8.35 0.21
N ALA A 470 37.14 -9.23 -0.79
CA ALA A 470 36.71 -10.60 -0.62
C ALA A 470 37.58 -11.26 0.49
N PRO A 471 36.94 -11.87 1.51
CA PRO A 471 37.68 -12.69 2.46
C PRO A 471 38.39 -13.85 1.76
N ALA A 472 39.59 -14.25 2.23
CA ALA A 472 40.37 -15.33 1.64
C ALA A 472 39.70 -16.72 1.81
N ASP A 473 38.82 -16.83 2.78
CA ASP A 473 38.19 -18.07 3.24
C ASP A 473 36.68 -18.07 3.09
N ILE A 474 36.16 -17.69 1.93
CA ILE A 474 34.70 -17.71 1.67
C ILE A 474 34.26 -19.17 1.51
N PRO A 475 33.43 -19.71 2.41
CA PRO A 475 32.93 -21.08 2.23
C PRO A 475 31.93 -21.13 1.08
N VAL A 476 32.13 -22.00 0.14
CA VAL A 476 31.13 -22.31 -0.89
C VAL A 476 30.19 -23.37 -0.32
N VAL A 477 28.99 -22.94 0.03
CA VAL A 477 27.96 -23.86 0.51
C VAL A 477 27.30 -24.56 -0.67
N THR A 478 27.17 -25.90 -0.56
CA THR A 478 26.45 -26.72 -1.54
C THR A 478 25.26 -27.40 -0.88
N PRO A 479 24.15 -27.63 -1.62
CA PRO A 479 23.02 -28.37 -1.10
C PRO A 479 23.42 -29.74 -0.58
N ALA A 480 22.90 -30.13 0.57
CA ALA A 480 23.08 -31.50 1.07
C ALA A 480 22.40 -32.51 0.11
N PRO A 481 22.94 -33.72 -0.06
CA PRO A 481 22.28 -34.80 -0.79
C PRO A 481 20.85 -35.03 -0.27
N VAL A 482 19.88 -35.33 -1.15
CA VAL A 482 18.46 -35.45 -0.84
C VAL A 482 18.18 -36.27 0.42
N GLY A 483 18.85 -37.41 0.61
CA GLY A 483 18.66 -38.24 1.80
C GLY A 483 19.38 -37.78 3.08
N ARG A 484 20.11 -36.63 3.04
CA ARG A 484 20.87 -36.08 4.16
C ARG A 484 20.46 -34.68 4.57
N ARG A 485 19.42 -34.13 3.95
CA ARG A 485 18.85 -32.82 4.30
C ARG A 485 18.12 -32.91 5.63
N VAL A 486 18.38 -31.95 6.49
CA VAL A 486 17.61 -31.77 7.71
C VAL A 486 16.31 -31.09 7.34
N MET A 487 15.19 -31.73 7.60
CA MET A 487 13.88 -31.20 7.25
C MET A 487 13.36 -30.25 8.33
N PRO A 488 12.56 -29.23 7.98
CA PRO A 488 11.90 -28.39 8.96
C PRO A 488 11.06 -29.23 9.92
N PRO A 489 11.00 -28.87 11.21
CA PRO A 489 10.18 -29.58 12.22
C PRO A 489 8.71 -29.64 11.82
N GLN A 490 7.97 -30.62 12.34
CA GLN A 490 6.52 -30.67 12.18
C GLN A 490 5.85 -29.51 12.93
N PRO A 491 4.73 -28.97 12.41
CA PRO A 491 4.00 -27.90 13.12
C PRO A 491 3.39 -28.41 14.42
N ALA A 492 3.24 -27.51 15.39
CA ALA A 492 2.45 -27.77 16.59
C ALA A 492 0.95 -27.80 16.28
N ALA A 493 0.11 -28.04 17.29
CA ALA A 493 -1.33 -27.95 17.15
C ALA A 493 -1.76 -26.49 16.82
N PRO A 494 -2.73 -26.29 15.90
CA PRO A 494 -3.22 -24.96 15.55
C PRO A 494 -3.83 -24.24 16.75
N ILE A 495 -3.64 -22.93 16.82
CA ILE A 495 -4.32 -22.04 17.75
C ILE A 495 -5.55 -21.47 17.06
N ALA A 496 -6.73 -21.67 17.69
CA ALA A 496 -7.97 -21.13 17.14
C ALA A 496 -8.01 -19.59 17.23
N ALA A 497 -8.37 -18.94 16.13
CA ALA A 497 -8.65 -17.51 16.13
C ALA A 497 -9.98 -17.23 16.84
N VAL A 498 -10.01 -16.21 17.70
CA VAL A 498 -11.25 -15.67 18.24
C VAL A 498 -11.86 -14.73 17.20
N LEU A 499 -12.95 -15.15 16.59
CA LEU A 499 -13.64 -14.35 15.58
C LEU A 499 -14.52 -13.30 16.26
N PRO A 500 -14.44 -12.04 15.85
CA PRO A 500 -15.32 -11.00 16.35
C PRO A 500 -16.78 -11.29 15.95
N GLN A 501 -17.72 -10.98 16.83
CA GLN A 501 -19.15 -11.19 16.60
C GLN A 501 -19.83 -9.85 16.33
N PRO A 502 -20.35 -9.61 15.11
CA PRO A 502 -21.11 -8.41 14.81
C PRO A 502 -22.44 -8.37 15.59
N VAL A 503 -22.71 -7.25 16.25
CA VAL A 503 -24.00 -6.98 16.91
C VAL A 503 -24.77 -6.01 16.04
N GLU A 504 -25.99 -6.42 15.61
CA GLU A 504 -26.83 -5.62 14.73
C GLU A 504 -27.96 -4.95 15.49
N THR A 505 -28.19 -3.69 15.18
CA THR A 505 -29.37 -2.94 15.61
C THR A 505 -29.92 -2.12 14.44
N ARG A 506 -31.15 -1.62 14.54
CA ARG A 506 -31.74 -0.76 13.51
C ARG A 506 -32.39 0.44 14.19
N LEU A 507 -32.17 1.62 13.65
CA LEU A 507 -32.83 2.85 14.08
C LEU A 507 -34.25 2.94 13.52
N VAL A 508 -35.08 3.80 14.12
CA VAL A 508 -36.47 3.99 13.70
C VAL A 508 -36.59 4.48 12.24
N ASN A 509 -35.64 5.26 11.76
CA ASN A 509 -35.59 5.71 10.36
C ASN A 509 -35.12 4.66 9.34
N GLY A 510 -34.80 3.45 9.80
CA GLY A 510 -34.37 2.33 8.96
C GLY A 510 -32.86 2.12 8.86
N LEU A 511 -32.02 3.05 9.33
CA LEU A 511 -30.57 2.90 9.33
C LEU A 511 -30.16 1.67 10.15
N ARG A 512 -29.41 0.78 9.52
CA ARG A 512 -28.79 -0.39 10.15
C ARG A 512 -27.49 0.04 10.85
N VAL A 513 -27.27 -0.43 12.08
CA VAL A 513 -26.04 -0.19 12.83
C VAL A 513 -25.45 -1.54 13.19
N VAL A 514 -24.20 -1.74 12.82
CA VAL A 514 -23.44 -2.97 13.10
C VAL A 514 -22.23 -2.61 13.93
N THR A 515 -22.06 -3.24 15.08
CA THR A 515 -20.93 -2.98 15.98
C THR A 515 -20.11 -4.24 16.18
N VAL A 516 -18.79 -4.08 16.09
CA VAL A 516 -17.81 -5.13 16.46
C VAL A 516 -16.92 -4.55 17.55
N GLU A 517 -17.07 -5.09 18.76
CA GLU A 517 -16.38 -4.60 19.96
C GLU A 517 -14.98 -5.20 20.06
N ARG A 518 -13.95 -4.35 20.21
CA ARG A 518 -12.52 -4.69 20.43
C ARG A 518 -11.85 -3.64 21.32
N HIS A 519 -11.21 -4.07 22.43
CA HIS A 519 -10.63 -3.19 23.44
C HIS A 519 -9.10 -3.31 23.56
N ASP A 520 -8.45 -4.01 22.65
CA ASP A 520 -6.99 -4.21 22.65
C ASP A 520 -6.24 -2.90 22.38
N LEU A 521 -6.81 -2.02 21.53
CA LEU A 521 -6.28 -0.70 21.25
C LEU A 521 -7.38 0.37 21.34
N PRO A 522 -7.02 1.59 21.75
CA PRO A 522 -7.98 2.69 21.92
C PRO A 522 -8.27 3.38 20.59
N ILE A 523 -8.78 2.62 19.59
CA ILE A 523 -9.09 3.11 18.25
C ILE A 523 -10.46 2.61 17.82
N VAL A 524 -11.19 3.44 17.05
CA VAL A 524 -12.49 3.09 16.45
C VAL A 524 -12.49 3.47 14.99
N THR A 525 -12.90 2.54 14.14
CA THR A 525 -13.25 2.79 12.74
C THR A 525 -14.77 2.82 12.62
N ALA A 526 -15.31 3.91 12.08
CA ALA A 526 -16.72 4.08 11.76
C ALA A 526 -16.88 4.23 10.25
N SER A 527 -17.58 3.28 9.61
CA SER A 527 -17.81 3.26 8.16
C SER A 527 -19.31 3.35 7.87
N LEU A 528 -19.73 4.38 7.18
CA LEU A 528 -21.08 4.45 6.62
C LEU A 528 -21.04 3.89 5.19
N VAL A 529 -21.61 2.71 5.00
CA VAL A 529 -21.59 1.97 3.73
C VAL A 529 -22.97 1.99 3.10
N ALA A 530 -23.07 2.30 1.81
CA ALA A 530 -24.31 2.30 1.05
C ALA A 530 -24.17 1.44 -0.22
N SER A 531 -25.28 0.78 -0.62
CA SER A 531 -25.38 0.11 -1.91
C SER A 531 -25.61 1.13 -3.02
N GLY A 532 -24.97 0.93 -4.16
CA GLY A 532 -24.96 1.85 -5.30
C GLY A 532 -23.54 2.34 -5.54
N GLY A 533 -23.10 2.45 -6.76
CA GLY A 533 -21.73 2.83 -7.12
C GLY A 533 -21.65 3.04 -8.63
N ALA A 534 -20.46 2.94 -9.21
CA ALA A 534 -20.24 3.20 -10.62
C ALA A 534 -21.12 2.36 -11.57
N ALA A 535 -21.60 1.20 -11.12
CA ALA A 535 -22.56 0.40 -11.90
C ALA A 535 -23.93 1.09 -12.08
N THR A 536 -24.25 2.11 -11.30
CA THR A 536 -25.48 2.90 -11.40
C THR A 536 -25.32 4.19 -12.19
N ASP A 537 -24.13 4.49 -12.68
CA ASP A 537 -23.85 5.69 -13.45
C ASP A 537 -24.65 5.70 -14.75
N PRO A 538 -25.29 6.81 -15.11
CA PRO A 538 -26.02 6.91 -16.37
C PRO A 538 -25.08 6.75 -17.57
N ALA A 539 -25.62 6.23 -18.69
CA ALA A 539 -24.88 6.14 -19.93
C ALA A 539 -24.26 7.49 -20.32
N GLY A 540 -22.97 7.51 -20.68
CA GLY A 540 -22.19 8.71 -20.98
C GLY A 540 -21.88 9.59 -19.76
N ARG A 541 -22.06 9.06 -18.55
CA ARG A 541 -21.74 9.74 -17.27
C ARG A 541 -20.89 8.85 -16.36
N ALA A 542 -20.08 7.98 -16.96
CA ALA A 542 -19.14 7.16 -16.18
C ALA A 542 -18.28 8.05 -15.26
N GLY A 543 -18.09 7.64 -14.01
CA GLY A 543 -17.43 8.43 -12.97
C GLY A 543 -18.35 9.32 -12.14
N ALA A 544 -19.68 9.35 -12.41
CA ALA A 544 -20.60 10.19 -11.64
C ALA A 544 -20.65 9.78 -10.16
N SER A 545 -20.69 8.49 -9.86
CA SER A 545 -20.64 7.99 -8.47
C SER A 545 -19.30 8.30 -7.79
N GLY A 546 -18.18 8.16 -8.51
CA GLY A 546 -16.84 8.51 -8.00
C GLY A 546 -16.74 10.00 -7.66
N LEU A 547 -17.12 10.86 -8.60
CA LEU A 547 -17.14 12.31 -8.40
C LEU A 547 -18.09 12.71 -7.27
N THR A 548 -19.28 12.08 -7.16
CA THR A 548 -20.23 12.35 -6.07
C THR A 548 -19.64 12.00 -4.71
N SER A 549 -19.00 10.83 -4.59
CA SER A 549 -18.35 10.41 -3.35
C SER A 549 -17.20 11.36 -2.98
N ALA A 550 -16.30 11.68 -3.92
CA ALA A 550 -15.22 12.62 -3.69
C ALA A 550 -15.71 14.01 -3.20
N LEU A 551 -16.90 14.44 -3.61
CA LEU A 551 -17.48 15.72 -3.23
C LEU A 551 -18.13 15.72 -1.84
N LEU A 552 -18.40 14.59 -1.22
CA LEU A 552 -19.04 14.54 0.11
C LEU A 552 -18.22 15.27 1.17
N THR A 553 -16.90 15.12 1.14
CA THR A 553 -15.97 15.79 2.06
C THR A 553 -15.59 17.22 1.63
N LYS A 554 -16.10 17.70 0.47
CA LYS A 554 -15.73 19.01 -0.09
C LYS A 554 -16.71 20.13 0.25
N GLY A 555 -17.49 19.95 1.28
CA GLY A 555 -18.32 20.95 1.93
C GLY A 555 -19.73 20.48 2.24
N THR A 556 -20.22 20.95 3.38
CA THR A 556 -21.59 20.74 3.84
C THR A 556 -22.36 22.07 3.85
N ALA A 557 -23.59 22.02 4.30
CA ALA A 557 -24.40 23.25 4.54
C ALA A 557 -23.75 24.17 5.59
N THR A 558 -22.94 23.63 6.50
CA THR A 558 -22.38 24.34 7.66
C THR A 558 -20.86 24.47 7.65
N ARG A 559 -20.14 23.65 6.86
CA ARG A 559 -18.67 23.61 6.81
C ARG A 559 -18.16 23.67 5.38
N SER A 560 -17.07 24.37 5.17
CA SER A 560 -16.24 24.25 3.96
C SER A 560 -15.39 22.96 3.96
N ALA A 561 -14.81 22.60 2.83
CA ALA A 561 -13.87 21.47 2.72
C ALA A 561 -12.70 21.59 3.72
N THR A 562 -12.11 22.78 3.81
CA THR A 562 -11.00 23.04 4.76
C THR A 562 -11.44 22.90 6.22
N GLU A 563 -12.67 23.31 6.56
CA GLU A 563 -13.20 23.16 7.93
C GLU A 563 -13.51 21.70 8.26
N ILE A 564 -13.96 20.90 7.30
CA ILE A 564 -14.14 19.45 7.48
C ILE A 564 -12.78 18.76 7.72
N ALA A 565 -11.80 19.02 6.86
CA ALA A 565 -10.47 18.47 7.00
C ALA A 565 -9.85 18.81 8.37
N ARG A 566 -9.83 20.09 8.74
CA ARG A 566 -9.32 20.52 10.04
C ARG A 566 -10.08 19.91 11.21
N ALA A 567 -11.40 19.80 11.11
CA ALA A 567 -12.21 19.27 12.20
C ALA A 567 -11.87 17.82 12.50
N ILE A 568 -11.67 16.96 11.48
CA ILE A 568 -11.35 15.55 11.67
C ILE A 568 -9.87 15.34 12.00
N GLU A 569 -8.97 16.04 11.31
CA GLU A 569 -7.51 15.92 11.50
C GLU A 569 -7.08 16.46 12.87
N SER A 570 -7.74 17.49 13.40
CA SER A 570 -7.51 17.97 14.77
C SER A 570 -7.82 16.92 15.86
N LEU A 571 -8.69 15.94 15.55
CA LEU A 571 -8.96 14.79 16.43
C LEU A 571 -7.88 13.70 16.30
N GLY A 572 -6.90 13.87 15.41
CA GLY A 572 -5.94 12.85 15.01
C GLY A 572 -6.57 11.76 14.14
N GLY A 573 -7.62 12.07 13.41
CA GLY A 573 -8.35 11.15 12.56
C GLY A 573 -8.30 11.52 11.09
N SER A 574 -8.80 10.63 10.24
CA SER A 574 -9.04 10.86 8.83
C SER A 574 -10.51 10.64 8.50
N ILE A 575 -11.00 11.33 7.47
CA ILE A 575 -12.27 11.04 6.83
C ILE A 575 -12.05 10.85 5.36
N GLU A 576 -12.47 9.71 4.85
CA GLU A 576 -12.37 9.36 3.44
C GLU A 576 -13.75 9.04 2.89
N SER A 577 -13.98 9.31 1.63
CA SER A 577 -15.21 8.92 0.94
C SER A 577 -14.87 8.41 -0.45
N GLY A 578 -15.47 7.29 -0.83
CA GLY A 578 -15.19 6.64 -2.09
C GLY A 578 -16.38 5.88 -2.63
N SER A 579 -16.29 5.47 -3.88
CA SER A 579 -17.23 4.52 -4.47
C SER A 579 -16.50 3.39 -5.17
N SER A 580 -17.11 2.22 -5.10
CA SER A 580 -16.73 1.05 -5.87
C SER A 580 -17.72 0.83 -7.02
N ARG A 581 -17.66 -0.33 -7.65
CA ARG A 581 -18.64 -0.69 -8.67
C ARG A 581 -20.06 -0.80 -8.12
N ASP A 582 -20.23 -1.38 -6.93
CA ASP A 582 -21.55 -1.74 -6.37
C ASP A 582 -21.89 -1.01 -5.07
N GLY A 583 -21.00 -0.21 -4.53
CA GLY A 583 -21.18 0.48 -3.26
C GLY A 583 -20.43 1.79 -3.16
N ALA A 584 -20.77 2.54 -2.13
CA ALA A 584 -20.05 3.75 -1.72
C ALA A 584 -19.87 3.74 -0.20
N SER A 585 -18.79 4.34 0.29
CA SER A 585 -18.51 4.46 1.72
C SER A 585 -18.06 5.85 2.13
N ILE A 586 -18.24 6.16 3.40
CA ILE A 586 -17.59 7.27 4.11
C ILE A 586 -16.97 6.66 5.36
N ASP A 587 -15.67 6.74 5.48
CA ASP A 587 -14.88 6.04 6.49
C ASP A 587 -14.18 7.04 7.39
N VAL A 588 -14.24 6.81 8.70
CA VAL A 588 -13.56 7.61 9.72
C VAL A 588 -12.84 6.68 10.68
N THR A 589 -11.55 6.94 10.91
CA THR A 589 -10.78 6.25 11.95
C THR A 589 -10.19 7.26 12.90
N VAL A 590 -10.48 7.10 14.20
CA VAL A 590 -10.03 8.01 15.27
C VAL A 590 -9.69 7.23 16.54
N LYS A 591 -9.01 7.89 17.47
CA LYS A 591 -8.90 7.39 18.85
C LYS A 591 -10.28 7.25 19.49
N SER A 592 -10.47 6.28 20.37
CA SER A 592 -11.77 6.00 20.97
C SER A 592 -12.34 7.18 21.81
N ASP A 593 -11.48 8.00 22.43
CA ASP A 593 -11.89 9.23 23.12
C ASP A 593 -12.39 10.33 22.19
N GLN A 594 -12.14 10.23 20.87
CA GLN A 594 -12.54 11.19 19.86
C GLN A 594 -13.71 10.74 18.96
N ILE A 595 -14.29 9.57 19.22
CA ILE A 595 -15.35 9.03 18.35
C ILE A 595 -16.61 9.88 18.33
N ALA A 596 -16.99 10.48 19.46
CA ALA A 596 -18.22 11.27 19.52
C ALA A 596 -18.17 12.56 18.64
N PRO A 597 -17.14 13.42 18.70
CA PRO A 597 -17.02 14.54 17.77
C PRO A 597 -16.81 14.07 16.32
N ALA A 598 -16.09 12.97 16.07
CA ALA A 598 -15.91 12.41 14.73
C ALA A 598 -17.22 11.95 14.09
N MET A 599 -18.13 11.34 14.88
CA MET A 599 -19.47 10.95 14.42
C MET A 599 -20.33 12.15 14.01
N ALA A 600 -20.16 13.30 14.66
CA ALA A 600 -20.87 14.54 14.26
C ALA A 600 -20.39 15.04 12.88
N ILE A 601 -19.08 14.89 12.57
CA ILE A 601 -18.51 15.26 11.28
C ILE A 601 -18.98 14.26 10.21
N LEU A 602 -18.90 12.97 10.48
CA LEU A 602 -19.37 11.91 9.58
C LEU A 602 -20.85 12.13 9.19
N ALA A 603 -21.69 12.40 10.18
CA ALA A 603 -23.12 12.64 9.93
C ALA A 603 -23.36 13.92 9.10
N ASP A 604 -22.65 15.01 9.36
CA ASP A 604 -22.78 16.25 8.61
C ASP A 604 -22.39 16.05 7.13
N VAL A 605 -21.27 15.36 6.89
CA VAL A 605 -20.80 15.02 5.54
C VAL A 605 -21.79 14.11 4.81
N ALA A 606 -22.34 13.11 5.49
CA ALA A 606 -23.23 12.14 4.88
C ALA A 606 -24.65 12.71 4.61
N VAL A 607 -25.15 13.59 5.48
CA VAL A 607 -26.55 14.02 5.47
C VAL A 607 -26.76 15.40 4.81
N HIS A 608 -25.74 16.28 4.87
CA HIS A 608 -25.88 17.68 4.45
C HIS A 608 -24.83 18.15 3.42
N PRO A 609 -24.42 17.33 2.43
CA PRO A 609 -23.41 17.77 1.45
C PRO A 609 -23.94 18.93 0.61
N ALA A 610 -23.09 19.91 0.32
CA ALA A 610 -23.49 21.14 -0.37
C ALA A 610 -23.40 21.07 -1.90
N PHE A 611 -22.48 20.29 -2.44
CA PHE A 611 -22.21 20.16 -3.88
C PHE A 611 -22.08 21.53 -4.56
N LYS A 612 -21.17 22.37 -4.05
CA LYS A 612 -20.94 23.72 -4.58
C LYS A 612 -20.36 23.64 -6.00
N PRO A 613 -20.76 24.51 -6.93
CA PRO A 613 -20.31 24.46 -8.31
C PRO A 613 -18.77 24.53 -8.46
N ASP A 614 -18.11 25.39 -7.70
CA ASP A 614 -16.65 25.53 -7.70
C ASP A 614 -15.93 24.27 -7.20
N GLU A 615 -16.48 23.57 -6.21
CA GLU A 615 -15.95 22.28 -5.74
C GLU A 615 -16.14 21.18 -6.79
N ILE A 616 -17.27 21.17 -7.50
CA ILE A 616 -17.50 20.22 -8.59
C ILE A 616 -16.46 20.41 -9.69
N GLU A 617 -16.21 21.64 -10.12
CA GLU A 617 -15.24 21.91 -11.17
C GLU A 617 -13.79 21.56 -10.74
N ARG A 618 -13.45 21.82 -9.45
CA ARG A 618 -12.16 21.44 -8.90
C ARG A 618 -11.99 19.92 -8.85
N ALA A 619 -12.94 19.19 -8.29
CA ALA A 619 -12.90 17.74 -8.22
C ALA A 619 -12.88 17.12 -9.62
N ARG A 620 -13.65 17.65 -10.57
CA ARG A 620 -13.64 17.23 -11.98
C ARG A 620 -12.25 17.38 -12.61
N ALA A 621 -11.62 18.54 -12.46
CA ALA A 621 -10.29 18.79 -13.01
C ALA A 621 -9.26 17.80 -12.44
N GLN A 622 -9.29 17.58 -11.11
CA GLN A 622 -8.42 16.61 -10.43
C GLN A 622 -8.68 15.18 -10.91
N SER A 623 -9.95 14.78 -11.09
CA SER A 623 -10.29 13.45 -11.61
C SER A 623 -9.80 13.25 -13.05
N ILE A 624 -9.92 14.28 -13.92
CA ILE A 624 -9.41 14.22 -15.29
C ILE A 624 -7.88 14.07 -15.30
N ASP A 625 -7.17 14.82 -14.45
CA ASP A 625 -5.72 14.72 -14.35
C ASP A 625 -5.28 13.33 -13.87
N ALA A 626 -5.98 12.77 -12.87
CA ALA A 626 -5.72 11.43 -12.35
C ALA A 626 -5.94 10.34 -13.43
N VAL A 627 -7.05 10.40 -14.16
CA VAL A 627 -7.34 9.48 -15.27
C VAL A 627 -6.31 9.59 -16.39
N ASN A 628 -5.84 10.79 -16.71
CA ASN A 628 -4.79 10.99 -17.71
C ASN A 628 -3.46 10.35 -17.29
N VAL A 629 -3.13 10.34 -16.00
CA VAL A 629 -1.96 9.62 -15.47
C VAL A 629 -2.16 8.11 -15.61
N GLU A 630 -3.33 7.59 -15.24
CA GLU A 630 -3.65 6.16 -15.33
C GLU A 630 -3.56 5.65 -16.77
N PHE A 631 -4.04 6.42 -17.76
CA PHE A 631 -4.03 6.04 -19.17
C PHE A 631 -2.62 5.96 -19.78
N LYS A 632 -1.59 6.47 -19.11
CA LYS A 632 -0.20 6.35 -19.53
C LYS A 632 0.49 5.10 -18.99
N ASP A 633 -0.14 4.36 -18.07
CA ASP A 633 0.37 3.09 -17.57
C ASP A 633 -0.18 1.93 -18.40
N PRO A 634 0.67 1.14 -19.12
CA PRO A 634 0.20 0.05 -19.98
C PRO A 634 -0.61 -1.02 -19.24
N ALA A 635 -0.28 -1.32 -17.98
CA ALA A 635 -0.98 -2.36 -17.21
C ALA A 635 -2.36 -1.88 -16.74
N GLN A 636 -2.45 -0.62 -16.28
CA GLN A 636 -3.73 -0.04 -15.88
C GLN A 636 -4.66 0.11 -17.09
N LEU A 637 -4.15 0.62 -18.21
CA LEU A 637 -4.92 0.75 -19.43
C LEU A 637 -5.40 -0.61 -19.95
N ALA A 638 -4.56 -1.65 -19.86
CA ALA A 638 -4.96 -3.02 -20.24
C ALA A 638 -6.16 -3.53 -19.42
N ARG A 639 -6.22 -3.21 -18.12
CA ARG A 639 -7.36 -3.58 -17.26
C ARG A 639 -8.65 -2.86 -17.62
N LEU A 640 -8.58 -1.55 -17.91
CA LEU A 640 -9.75 -0.77 -18.34
C LEU A 640 -10.30 -1.29 -19.68
N VAL A 641 -9.41 -1.56 -20.64
CA VAL A 641 -9.77 -2.15 -21.92
C VAL A 641 -10.35 -3.56 -21.75
N ALA A 642 -9.79 -4.37 -20.84
CA ALA A 642 -10.28 -5.72 -20.57
C ALA A 642 -11.69 -5.70 -19.97
N ALA A 643 -11.97 -4.79 -19.02
CA ALA A 643 -13.32 -4.61 -18.49
C ALA A 643 -14.33 -4.28 -19.60
N ARG A 644 -13.97 -3.36 -20.51
CA ARG A 644 -14.80 -3.00 -21.66
C ARG A 644 -14.95 -4.17 -22.65
N ALA A 645 -13.89 -4.91 -22.92
CA ALA A 645 -13.93 -6.08 -23.81
C ALA A 645 -14.81 -7.21 -23.25
N VAL A 646 -14.82 -7.40 -21.91
CA VAL A 646 -15.60 -8.45 -21.23
C VAL A 646 -17.07 -8.08 -21.13
N PHE A 647 -17.40 -6.84 -20.74
CA PHE A 647 -18.77 -6.45 -20.42
C PHE A 647 -19.45 -5.63 -21.52
N GLY A 648 -18.72 -5.20 -22.56
CA GLY A 648 -19.27 -4.44 -23.67
C GLY A 648 -19.99 -3.16 -23.19
N SER A 649 -21.27 -3.02 -23.49
CA SER A 649 -22.11 -1.87 -23.08
C SER A 649 -22.64 -1.97 -21.64
N ALA A 650 -22.48 -3.11 -20.98
CA ALA A 650 -22.95 -3.29 -19.61
C ALA A 650 -22.23 -2.32 -18.62
N PRO A 651 -22.86 -1.94 -17.51
CA PRO A 651 -22.29 -0.97 -16.56
C PRO A 651 -20.90 -1.34 -16.04
N TYR A 652 -20.62 -2.63 -15.82
CA TYR A 652 -19.29 -3.08 -15.37
C TYR A 652 -18.17 -2.91 -16.41
N GLY A 653 -18.51 -2.65 -17.68
CA GLY A 653 -17.53 -2.36 -18.73
C GLY A 653 -17.06 -0.90 -18.72
N ALA A 654 -17.83 0.04 -18.20
CA ALA A 654 -17.43 1.44 -18.12
C ALA A 654 -16.28 1.64 -17.10
N PRO A 655 -15.32 2.55 -17.31
CA PRO A 655 -14.37 2.93 -16.28
C PRO A 655 -15.10 3.46 -15.04
N ALA A 656 -14.75 2.98 -13.84
CA ALA A 656 -15.42 3.43 -12.62
C ALA A 656 -15.10 4.89 -12.31
N GLU A 657 -13.86 5.29 -12.59
CA GLU A 657 -13.38 6.67 -12.42
C GLU A 657 -13.77 7.60 -13.57
N GLY A 658 -14.42 7.06 -14.60
CA GLY A 658 -14.79 7.78 -15.81
C GLY A 658 -13.68 7.91 -16.83
N THR A 659 -13.97 8.72 -17.85
CA THR A 659 -13.02 9.19 -18.87
C THR A 659 -12.99 10.71 -18.84
N PRO A 660 -11.99 11.38 -19.45
CA PRO A 660 -12.01 12.83 -19.58
C PRO A 660 -13.31 13.37 -20.20
N GLU A 661 -13.86 12.65 -21.19
CA GLU A 661 -15.09 13.01 -21.89
C GLU A 661 -16.33 12.83 -21.00
N SER A 662 -16.47 11.67 -20.35
CA SER A 662 -17.61 11.40 -19.46
C SER A 662 -17.62 12.32 -18.25
N LEU A 663 -16.43 12.58 -17.65
CA LEU A 663 -16.27 13.49 -16.51
C LEU A 663 -16.68 14.93 -16.86
N LYS A 664 -16.27 15.44 -18.03
CA LYS A 664 -16.71 16.76 -18.54
C LYS A 664 -18.22 16.86 -18.70
N ALA A 665 -18.86 15.76 -19.05
CA ALA A 665 -20.29 15.72 -19.29
C ALA A 665 -21.16 15.65 -18.02
N ILE A 666 -20.59 15.27 -16.85
CA ILE A 666 -21.31 15.18 -15.57
C ILE A 666 -21.74 16.57 -15.13
N THR A 667 -23.02 16.75 -14.82
CA THR A 667 -23.59 18.00 -14.31
C THR A 667 -23.78 17.95 -12.79
N ARG A 668 -24.03 19.10 -12.16
CA ARG A 668 -24.41 19.16 -10.73
C ARG A 668 -25.68 18.35 -10.45
N ASP A 669 -26.65 18.36 -11.38
CA ASP A 669 -27.87 17.56 -11.23
C ASP A 669 -27.59 16.05 -11.28
N ASP A 670 -26.59 15.62 -12.06
CA ASP A 670 -26.15 14.23 -12.05
C ASP A 670 -25.54 13.84 -10.69
N VAL A 671 -24.70 14.68 -10.13
CA VAL A 671 -24.12 14.49 -8.78
C VAL A 671 -25.23 14.41 -7.73
N GLN A 672 -26.19 15.32 -7.75
CA GLN A 672 -27.30 15.32 -6.78
C GLN A 672 -28.22 14.09 -6.96
N ARG A 673 -28.45 13.64 -8.20
CA ARG A 673 -29.22 12.40 -8.45
C ARG A 673 -28.49 11.19 -7.91
N SER A 674 -27.21 11.05 -8.20
CA SER A 674 -26.36 9.96 -7.69
C SER A 674 -26.38 9.92 -6.16
N TYR A 675 -26.17 11.06 -5.50
CA TYR A 675 -26.26 11.17 -4.04
C TYR A 675 -27.61 10.69 -3.49
N ARG A 676 -28.73 11.22 -4.01
CA ARG A 676 -30.09 10.88 -3.52
C ARG A 676 -30.43 9.40 -3.74
N ALA A 677 -29.92 8.79 -4.81
CA ALA A 677 -30.13 7.38 -5.10
C ALA A 677 -29.34 6.45 -4.17
N THR A 678 -28.14 6.86 -3.76
CA THR A 678 -27.21 6.05 -2.98
C THR A 678 -27.39 6.25 -1.47
N TRP A 679 -27.46 7.50 -1.01
CA TRP A 679 -27.38 7.84 0.41
C TRP A 679 -28.76 8.05 1.04
N THR A 680 -29.35 6.95 1.50
CA THR A 680 -30.61 6.95 2.27
C THR A 680 -30.47 6.12 3.53
N PRO A 681 -31.24 6.38 4.60
CA PRO A 681 -31.18 5.55 5.81
C PRO A 681 -31.46 4.06 5.56
N ALA A 682 -32.30 3.75 4.58
CA ALA A 682 -32.67 2.37 4.27
C ALA A 682 -31.63 1.61 3.43
N SER A 683 -30.83 2.32 2.62
CA SER A 683 -29.75 1.74 1.79
C SER A 683 -28.40 1.72 2.50
N ALA A 684 -28.25 2.50 3.57
CA ALA A 684 -26.99 2.64 4.30
C ALA A 684 -26.92 1.73 5.53
N THR A 685 -25.72 1.35 5.88
CA THR A 685 -25.38 0.69 7.14
C THR A 685 -24.21 1.41 7.78
N LEU A 686 -24.32 1.73 9.05
CA LEU A 686 -23.22 2.27 9.85
C LEU A 686 -22.51 1.10 10.54
N LEU A 687 -21.28 0.85 10.16
CA LEU A 687 -20.36 -0.08 10.82
C LEU A 687 -19.54 0.69 11.85
N MET A 688 -19.39 0.15 13.06
CA MET A 688 -18.48 0.69 14.08
C MET A 688 -17.66 -0.45 14.67
N VAL A 689 -16.37 -0.42 14.44
CA VAL A 689 -15.43 -1.50 14.83
C VAL A 689 -14.34 -0.91 15.71
N GLY A 690 -14.07 -1.51 16.86
CA GLY A 690 -12.99 -1.10 17.76
C GLY A 690 -13.41 -0.92 19.20
N ASP A 691 -12.77 0.01 19.89
CA ASP A 691 -12.97 0.29 21.32
C ASP A 691 -14.26 1.08 21.58
N ILE A 692 -15.39 0.43 21.31
CA ILE A 692 -16.74 0.96 21.48
C ILE A 692 -17.74 -0.17 21.76
N THR A 693 -18.63 0.04 22.73
CA THR A 693 -19.71 -0.92 23.03
C THR A 693 -20.91 -0.77 22.08
N PRO A 694 -21.70 -1.81 21.82
CA PRO A 694 -22.90 -1.73 20.98
C PRO A 694 -23.92 -0.70 21.50
N THR A 695 -24.03 -0.52 22.82
CA THR A 695 -24.90 0.48 23.43
C THR A 695 -24.44 1.91 23.11
N ALA A 696 -23.14 2.18 23.23
CA ALA A 696 -22.56 3.49 22.90
C ALA A 696 -22.66 3.78 21.40
N ALA A 697 -22.35 2.79 20.55
CA ALA A 697 -22.48 2.89 19.10
C ALA A 697 -23.91 3.27 18.67
N ARG A 698 -24.92 2.55 19.21
CA ARG A 698 -26.32 2.86 18.95
C ARG A 698 -26.70 4.27 19.40
N ALA A 699 -26.27 4.68 20.61
CA ALA A 699 -26.58 6.02 21.13
C ALA A 699 -25.99 7.12 20.25
N LEU A 700 -24.76 6.96 19.77
CA LEU A 700 -24.13 7.88 18.82
C LEU A 700 -24.87 7.90 17.48
N ALA A 701 -25.20 6.73 16.94
CA ALA A 701 -25.97 6.63 15.70
C ALA A 701 -27.35 7.32 15.82
N GLU A 702 -28.05 7.09 16.93
CA GLU A 702 -29.36 7.70 17.17
C GLU A 702 -29.28 9.23 17.30
N ARG A 703 -28.25 9.74 18.00
CA ARG A 703 -28.00 11.18 18.18
C ARG A 703 -27.73 11.87 16.85
N HIS A 704 -26.91 11.28 15.97
CA HIS A 704 -26.41 11.97 14.79
C HIS A 704 -27.16 11.61 13.50
N PHE A 705 -27.72 10.40 13.40
CA PHE A 705 -28.45 9.93 12.21
C PHE A 705 -29.95 9.69 12.44
N GLY A 706 -30.45 9.72 13.67
CA GLY A 706 -31.88 9.45 13.97
C GLY A 706 -32.84 10.41 13.25
N GLY A 707 -32.39 11.64 12.98
CA GLY A 707 -33.13 12.65 12.21
C GLY A 707 -33.02 12.53 10.68
N TRP A 708 -32.11 11.67 10.18
CA TRP A 708 -31.89 11.54 8.75
C TRP A 708 -33.11 11.01 8.01
N ARG A 709 -33.50 11.66 6.91
CA ARG A 709 -34.66 11.32 6.08
C ARG A 709 -34.20 11.12 4.61
N ALA A 710 -34.79 10.16 3.93
CA ALA A 710 -34.54 9.95 2.51
C ALA A 710 -35.07 11.16 1.70
N ILE A 711 -34.29 11.62 0.72
CA ILE A 711 -34.63 12.70 -0.20
C ILE A 711 -34.95 12.11 -1.59
N GLY A 712 -35.77 11.10 -1.64
CA GLY A 712 -36.17 10.44 -2.89
C GLY A 712 -36.22 8.90 -2.76
N PRO A 713 -36.61 8.18 -3.79
CA PRO A 713 -36.58 6.73 -3.80
C PRO A 713 -35.15 6.24 -3.88
N ALA A 714 -34.89 5.06 -3.28
CA ALA A 714 -33.64 4.36 -3.49
C ALA A 714 -33.42 4.05 -4.98
N GLY A 715 -32.17 4.13 -5.42
CA GLY A 715 -31.80 3.81 -6.79
C GLY A 715 -32.14 2.35 -7.16
N ALA A 716 -32.56 2.13 -8.39
CA ALA A 716 -32.78 0.79 -8.90
C ALA A 716 -31.44 0.02 -9.01
N ALA A 717 -31.46 -1.27 -8.71
CA ALA A 717 -30.28 -2.12 -8.94
C ALA A 717 -29.95 -2.11 -10.44
N PRO A 718 -28.66 -2.00 -10.83
CA PRO A 718 -28.28 -2.05 -12.23
C PRO A 718 -28.62 -3.40 -12.84
N VAL A 719 -29.09 -3.39 -14.08
CA VAL A 719 -29.25 -4.63 -14.85
C VAL A 719 -27.93 -4.93 -15.56
N VAL A 720 -27.31 -6.03 -15.22
CA VAL A 720 -26.09 -6.46 -15.93
C VAL A 720 -26.51 -7.21 -17.18
N ALA A 721 -26.15 -6.67 -18.34
CA ALA A 721 -26.36 -7.35 -19.62
C ALA A 721 -25.49 -8.61 -19.72
N ALA A 722 -25.85 -9.52 -20.63
CA ALA A 722 -25.00 -10.63 -21.00
C ALA A 722 -23.59 -10.16 -21.37
N ALA A 723 -22.59 -10.99 -21.05
CA ALA A 723 -21.22 -10.70 -21.42
C ALA A 723 -21.05 -10.55 -22.93
N ALA A 724 -20.13 -9.69 -23.33
CA ALA A 724 -19.76 -9.53 -24.74
C ALA A 724 -19.06 -10.78 -25.29
N GLU A 725 -19.07 -10.96 -26.62
CA GLU A 725 -18.27 -11.99 -27.26
C GLU A 725 -16.77 -11.76 -26.98
N PRO A 726 -15.99 -12.84 -26.78
CA PRO A 726 -14.56 -12.72 -26.52
C PRO A 726 -13.81 -11.98 -27.62
N ARG A 727 -12.92 -11.07 -27.23
CA ARG A 727 -12.13 -10.22 -28.13
C ARG A 727 -10.64 -10.40 -27.89
N VAL A 728 -9.84 -10.20 -28.93
CA VAL A 728 -8.38 -10.07 -28.79
C VAL A 728 -7.99 -8.67 -29.24
N VAL A 729 -7.57 -7.85 -28.30
CA VAL A 729 -7.32 -6.42 -28.52
C VAL A 729 -5.87 -6.10 -28.21
N LEU A 730 -5.20 -5.45 -29.14
CA LEU A 730 -3.88 -4.84 -28.96
C LEU A 730 -4.05 -3.32 -28.99
N VAL A 731 -3.76 -2.66 -27.90
CA VAL A 731 -3.64 -1.20 -27.88
C VAL A 731 -2.19 -0.84 -28.17
N ASP A 732 -1.97 -0.18 -29.29
CA ASP A 732 -0.64 0.28 -29.67
C ASP A 732 -0.27 1.56 -28.92
N MET A 733 0.67 1.42 -28.00
CA MET A 733 1.25 2.51 -27.23
C MET A 733 2.74 2.62 -27.60
N PRO A 734 3.10 3.44 -28.58
CA PRO A 734 4.49 3.59 -29.02
C PRO A 734 5.40 4.01 -27.86
N ASP A 735 6.60 3.45 -27.85
CA ASP A 735 7.65 3.72 -26.86
C ASP A 735 7.29 3.33 -25.41
N ALA A 736 6.22 2.56 -25.21
CA ALA A 736 5.94 1.94 -23.93
C ALA A 736 7.10 1.02 -23.53
N GLY A 737 7.67 1.22 -22.35
CA GLY A 737 8.82 0.47 -21.87
C GLY A 737 8.55 -1.03 -21.69
N GLN A 738 7.29 -1.38 -21.41
CA GLN A 738 6.79 -2.75 -21.22
C GLN A 738 5.40 -2.92 -21.80
N ALA A 739 4.99 -4.16 -21.97
CA ALA A 739 3.62 -4.52 -22.33
C ALA A 739 2.81 -4.94 -21.10
N GLY A 740 1.63 -4.36 -20.91
CA GLY A 740 0.60 -4.85 -20.01
C GLY A 740 -0.23 -5.92 -20.66
N VAL A 741 -0.39 -7.08 -20.03
CA VAL A 741 -1.15 -8.23 -20.54
C VAL A 741 -2.26 -8.57 -19.55
N VAL A 742 -3.49 -8.70 -20.07
CA VAL A 742 -4.67 -9.15 -19.31
C VAL A 742 -5.42 -10.21 -20.13
N VAL A 743 -5.72 -11.32 -19.49
CA VAL A 743 -6.64 -12.35 -20.00
C VAL A 743 -7.83 -12.40 -19.04
N ALA A 744 -8.99 -11.99 -19.47
CA ALA A 744 -10.15 -11.79 -18.60
C ALA A 744 -11.41 -12.41 -19.18
N ARG A 745 -12.31 -12.84 -18.30
CA ARG A 745 -13.62 -13.34 -18.67
C ARG A 745 -14.68 -13.04 -17.62
N PRO A 746 -15.96 -13.06 -17.99
CA PRO A 746 -17.05 -12.95 -17.02
C PRO A 746 -16.99 -14.04 -15.97
N ALA A 747 -17.33 -13.69 -14.74
CA ALA A 747 -17.43 -14.58 -13.61
C ALA A 747 -18.81 -14.47 -12.92
N ILE A 748 -18.93 -15.12 -11.77
CA ILE A 748 -20.16 -15.30 -11.00
C ILE A 748 -20.42 -14.16 -10.03
N THR A 749 -21.62 -14.13 -9.45
CA THR A 749 -21.93 -13.27 -8.30
C THR A 749 -21.25 -13.77 -7.04
N ARG A 750 -21.10 -12.89 -6.03
CA ARG A 750 -20.51 -13.28 -4.73
C ARG A 750 -21.37 -14.31 -3.97
N THR A 751 -22.67 -14.35 -4.20
CA THR A 751 -23.60 -15.28 -3.57
C THR A 751 -23.80 -16.59 -4.34
N ASP A 752 -23.10 -16.79 -5.46
CA ASP A 752 -23.16 -18.04 -6.24
C ASP A 752 -22.53 -19.20 -5.45
N ALA A 753 -23.16 -20.37 -5.45
CA ALA A 753 -22.68 -21.55 -4.74
C ALA A 753 -21.25 -22.00 -5.18
N ARG A 754 -20.83 -21.67 -6.40
CA ARG A 754 -19.51 -21.97 -6.94
C ARG A 754 -18.43 -20.98 -6.48
N PHE A 755 -18.76 -19.98 -5.68
CA PHE A 755 -17.80 -18.93 -5.27
C PHE A 755 -16.55 -19.53 -4.63
N TYR A 756 -16.68 -20.39 -3.62
CA TYR A 756 -15.53 -20.97 -2.93
C TYR A 756 -14.69 -21.90 -3.81
N PRO A 757 -15.27 -22.82 -4.59
CA PRO A 757 -14.55 -23.60 -5.59
C PRO A 757 -13.77 -22.71 -6.59
N LEU A 758 -14.39 -21.64 -7.09
CA LEU A 758 -13.73 -20.71 -8.02
C LEU A 758 -12.66 -19.85 -7.35
N ALA A 759 -12.85 -19.46 -6.09
CA ALA A 759 -11.84 -18.75 -5.31
C ALA A 759 -10.58 -19.60 -5.11
N VAL A 760 -10.75 -20.90 -4.79
CA VAL A 760 -9.62 -21.84 -4.68
C VAL A 760 -8.97 -22.05 -6.05
N ALA A 761 -9.72 -22.16 -7.15
CA ALA A 761 -9.20 -22.28 -8.51
C ALA A 761 -8.39 -21.02 -8.91
N ASN A 762 -8.91 -19.83 -8.60
CA ASN A 762 -8.21 -18.57 -8.84
C ASN A 762 -6.91 -18.49 -8.04
N THR A 763 -6.92 -18.87 -6.78
CA THR A 763 -5.72 -18.88 -5.92
C THR A 763 -4.69 -19.88 -6.45
N THR A 764 -5.12 -20.99 -7.00
CA THR A 764 -4.25 -21.96 -7.68
C THR A 764 -3.64 -21.36 -8.94
N LEU A 765 -4.43 -20.63 -9.74
CA LEU A 765 -3.97 -20.01 -10.98
C LEU A 765 -2.92 -18.91 -10.71
N GLY A 766 -3.26 -17.91 -9.89
CA GLY A 766 -2.42 -16.73 -9.72
C GLY A 766 -2.60 -15.99 -8.40
N GLY A 767 -3.08 -16.67 -7.33
CA GLY A 767 -3.38 -16.03 -6.05
C GLY A 767 -2.23 -15.97 -5.04
N GLY A 768 -0.98 -16.16 -5.43
CA GLY A 768 0.16 -16.10 -4.52
C GLY A 768 1.49 -16.30 -5.24
N PHE A 769 2.60 -16.17 -4.51
CA PHE A 769 3.94 -16.30 -5.09
C PHE A 769 4.18 -17.70 -5.68
N SER A 770 3.74 -18.75 -4.99
CA SER A 770 3.87 -20.14 -5.43
C SER A 770 2.77 -20.59 -6.43
N SER A 771 1.91 -19.68 -6.89
CA SER A 771 0.86 -19.97 -7.87
C SER A 771 1.39 -20.37 -9.24
N ARG A 772 0.57 -21.02 -10.05
CA ARG A 772 0.98 -21.56 -11.37
C ARG A 772 1.49 -20.49 -12.31
N LEU A 773 0.82 -19.34 -12.40
CA LEU A 773 1.26 -18.25 -13.26
C LEU A 773 2.63 -17.71 -12.85
N ASN A 774 2.81 -17.50 -11.56
CA ASN A 774 4.08 -16.97 -11.06
C ASN A 774 5.22 -17.98 -11.22
N GLN A 775 4.94 -19.27 -10.99
CA GLN A 775 5.90 -20.35 -11.26
C GLN A 775 6.33 -20.38 -12.72
N GLU A 776 5.41 -20.27 -13.66
CA GLU A 776 5.71 -20.41 -15.09
C GLU A 776 6.32 -19.14 -15.70
N ILE A 777 5.87 -17.94 -15.26
CA ILE A 777 6.25 -16.67 -15.89
C ILE A 777 7.46 -16.06 -15.19
N ARG A 778 7.43 -15.98 -13.85
CA ARG A 778 8.50 -15.37 -13.05
C ARG A 778 9.63 -16.36 -12.77
N ILE A 779 9.31 -17.45 -12.07
CA ILE A 779 10.33 -18.32 -11.45
C ILE A 779 11.08 -19.13 -12.49
N LYS A 780 10.39 -19.80 -13.40
CA LYS A 780 11.04 -20.67 -14.39
C LYS A 780 11.62 -19.92 -15.59
N ARG A 781 11.04 -18.78 -15.98
CA ARG A 781 11.41 -18.09 -17.23
C ARG A 781 11.91 -16.66 -17.07
N GLY A 782 11.74 -16.04 -15.92
CA GLY A 782 12.17 -14.65 -15.70
C GLY A 782 11.54 -13.64 -16.67
N LEU A 783 10.31 -13.90 -17.14
CA LEU A 783 9.65 -13.04 -18.14
C LEU A 783 9.00 -11.80 -17.54
N SER A 784 8.72 -11.82 -16.23
CA SER A 784 8.08 -10.74 -15.50
C SER A 784 8.53 -10.74 -14.04
N TYR A 785 8.42 -9.59 -13.37
CA TYR A 785 8.58 -9.48 -11.92
C TYR A 785 7.49 -10.25 -11.15
N GLY A 786 6.29 -10.39 -11.74
CA GLY A 786 5.20 -11.15 -11.15
C GLY A 786 4.02 -11.32 -12.10
N ALA A 787 3.28 -12.40 -11.90
CA ALA A 787 2.04 -12.67 -12.60
C ALA A 787 0.97 -13.10 -11.59
N ALA A 788 -0.22 -12.55 -11.70
CA ALA A 788 -1.31 -12.78 -10.75
C ALA A 788 -2.64 -13.03 -11.44
N SER A 789 -3.57 -13.65 -10.73
CA SER A 789 -4.98 -13.66 -11.10
C SER A 789 -5.85 -13.18 -9.95
N SER A 790 -7.01 -12.59 -10.29
CA SER A 790 -7.98 -12.12 -9.32
C SER A 790 -9.40 -12.48 -9.74
N LEU A 791 -10.21 -12.84 -8.74
CA LEU A 791 -11.65 -13.05 -8.86
C LEU A 791 -12.38 -11.88 -8.21
N SER A 792 -13.01 -11.04 -9.02
CA SER A 792 -13.92 -10.00 -8.54
C SER A 792 -15.37 -10.50 -8.70
N ALA A 793 -15.83 -11.29 -7.76
CA ALA A 793 -17.24 -11.70 -7.68
C ALA A 793 -18.05 -10.56 -7.04
N ARG A 794 -19.06 -10.06 -7.78
CA ARG A 794 -19.82 -8.86 -7.41
C ARG A 794 -21.29 -9.16 -7.26
N ARG A 795 -22.07 -8.13 -6.98
CA ARG A 795 -23.52 -8.26 -6.73
C ARG A 795 -24.31 -8.80 -7.94
N GLN A 796 -23.97 -8.38 -9.14
CA GLN A 796 -24.71 -8.67 -10.38
C GLN A 796 -23.90 -9.48 -11.41
N GLY A 797 -22.80 -10.06 -11.00
CA GLY A 797 -21.87 -10.78 -11.87
C GLY A 797 -20.44 -10.53 -11.41
N GLY A 798 -19.46 -10.93 -12.19
CA GLY A 798 -18.07 -10.73 -11.81
C GLY A 798 -17.12 -10.82 -12.99
N VAL A 799 -15.86 -10.66 -12.72
CA VAL A 799 -14.77 -10.88 -13.66
C VAL A 799 -13.67 -11.71 -12.98
N ILE A 800 -13.12 -12.64 -13.70
CA ILE A 800 -11.84 -13.26 -13.36
C ILE A 800 -10.82 -12.81 -14.39
N GLU A 801 -9.67 -12.33 -13.92
CA GLU A 801 -8.60 -11.83 -14.78
C GLU A 801 -7.26 -12.39 -14.34
N ALA A 802 -6.43 -12.78 -15.31
CA ALA A 802 -5.02 -13.05 -15.13
C ALA A 802 -4.22 -11.93 -15.79
N ARG A 803 -3.23 -11.39 -15.09
CA ARG A 803 -2.52 -10.19 -15.50
C ARG A 803 -1.03 -10.22 -15.18
N THR A 804 -0.25 -9.50 -15.99
CA THR A 804 1.16 -9.26 -15.75
C THR A 804 1.68 -8.11 -16.61
N GLN A 805 2.86 -7.60 -16.30
CA GLN A 805 3.67 -6.77 -17.20
C GLN A 805 4.91 -7.56 -17.64
N THR A 806 5.33 -7.37 -18.88
CA THR A 806 6.49 -8.06 -19.45
C THR A 806 7.18 -7.21 -20.51
N LYS A 807 8.37 -7.59 -20.95
CA LYS A 807 9.02 -6.96 -22.10
C LYS A 807 8.12 -7.06 -23.33
N ASN A 808 8.05 -6.01 -24.14
CA ASN A 808 7.21 -6.00 -25.34
C ASN A 808 7.39 -7.26 -26.22
N PRO A 809 8.62 -7.70 -26.60
CA PRO A 809 8.77 -8.86 -27.46
C PRO A 809 8.26 -10.18 -26.84
N THR A 810 8.17 -10.29 -25.52
CA THR A 810 7.77 -11.52 -24.83
C THR A 810 6.26 -11.57 -24.52
N ALA A 811 5.51 -10.51 -24.80
CA ALA A 811 4.06 -10.46 -24.53
C ALA A 811 3.27 -11.62 -25.17
N PRO A 812 3.51 -12.03 -26.43
CA PRO A 812 2.79 -13.16 -27.05
C PRO A 812 3.05 -14.50 -26.33
N ASP A 813 4.24 -14.72 -25.80
CA ASP A 813 4.58 -15.94 -25.07
C ASP A 813 3.93 -15.96 -23.70
N VAL A 814 3.89 -14.81 -23.02
CA VAL A 814 3.21 -14.67 -21.73
C VAL A 814 1.71 -14.88 -21.87
N VAL A 815 1.06 -14.31 -22.89
CA VAL A 815 -0.35 -14.62 -23.22
C VAL A 815 -0.56 -16.12 -23.37
N ALA A 816 0.34 -16.82 -24.10
CA ALA A 816 0.23 -18.26 -24.30
C ALA A 816 0.31 -19.05 -23.00
N ILE A 817 1.23 -18.67 -22.10
CA ILE A 817 1.39 -19.33 -20.80
C ILE A 817 0.12 -19.14 -19.97
N ILE A 818 -0.43 -17.92 -19.89
CA ILE A 818 -1.67 -17.65 -19.14
C ILE A 818 -2.81 -18.52 -19.67
N VAL A 819 -3.03 -18.51 -20.98
CA VAL A 819 -4.09 -19.30 -21.64
C VAL A 819 -3.92 -20.80 -21.36
N GLU A 820 -2.70 -21.31 -21.41
CA GLU A 820 -2.40 -22.73 -21.14
C GLU A 820 -2.62 -23.11 -19.67
N GLU A 821 -2.23 -22.28 -18.71
CA GLU A 821 -2.45 -22.57 -17.29
C GLU A 821 -3.94 -22.50 -16.91
N MET A 822 -4.71 -21.56 -17.50
CA MET A 822 -6.16 -21.55 -17.35
C MET A 822 -6.79 -22.85 -17.91
N ARG A 823 -6.36 -23.30 -19.08
CA ARG A 823 -6.86 -24.53 -19.70
C ARG A 823 -6.54 -25.77 -18.86
N LYS A 824 -5.31 -25.88 -18.33
CA LYS A 824 -4.89 -27.02 -17.51
C LYS A 824 -5.76 -27.20 -16.26
N LEU A 825 -6.12 -26.11 -15.58
CA LEU A 825 -6.99 -26.17 -14.41
C LEU A 825 -8.39 -26.72 -14.69
N GLY A 826 -8.93 -26.46 -15.89
CA GLY A 826 -10.21 -26.98 -16.31
C GLY A 826 -10.16 -28.44 -16.80
N THR A 827 -9.04 -28.89 -17.34
CA THR A 827 -8.93 -30.21 -17.97
C THR A 827 -8.43 -31.34 -17.06
N ALA A 828 -7.74 -31.00 -15.97
CA ALA A 828 -7.22 -31.99 -15.02
C ALA A 828 -7.38 -31.50 -13.57
N PRO A 829 -7.71 -32.42 -12.63
CA PRO A 829 -7.78 -32.04 -11.22
C PRO A 829 -6.40 -31.60 -10.71
N ALA A 830 -6.38 -30.52 -9.94
CA ALA A 830 -5.17 -30.13 -9.22
C ALA A 830 -4.86 -31.14 -8.11
N PRO A 831 -3.56 -31.40 -7.83
CA PRO A 831 -3.17 -32.27 -6.72
C PRO A 831 -3.76 -31.80 -5.39
N ALA A 832 -4.14 -32.74 -4.52
CA ALA A 832 -4.73 -32.41 -3.22
C ALA A 832 -3.82 -31.49 -2.39
N ALA A 833 -2.53 -31.77 -2.35
CA ALA A 833 -1.54 -30.96 -1.64
C ALA A 833 -1.45 -29.52 -2.18
N GLU A 834 -1.59 -29.30 -3.48
CA GLU A 834 -1.67 -27.96 -4.08
C GLU A 834 -2.92 -27.23 -3.63
N LEU A 835 -4.06 -27.90 -3.62
CA LEU A 835 -5.32 -27.30 -3.19
C LEU A 835 -5.35 -26.99 -1.69
N ASP A 836 -4.77 -27.85 -0.85
CA ASP A 836 -4.66 -27.61 0.59
C ASP A 836 -3.83 -26.35 0.89
N THR A 837 -2.72 -26.17 0.17
CA THR A 837 -1.94 -24.92 0.17
C THR A 837 -2.81 -23.72 -0.20
N ARG A 838 -3.59 -23.79 -1.28
CA ARG A 838 -4.41 -22.65 -1.75
C ARG A 838 -5.54 -22.32 -0.79
N LYS A 839 -6.12 -23.32 -0.15
CA LYS A 839 -7.08 -23.10 0.94
C LYS A 839 -6.43 -22.43 2.14
N ALA A 840 -5.23 -22.85 2.52
CA ALA A 840 -4.47 -22.21 3.60
C ALA A 840 -4.17 -20.73 3.30
N VAL A 841 -3.76 -20.40 2.06
CA VAL A 841 -3.55 -19.01 1.61
C VAL A 841 -4.80 -18.15 1.80
N LEU A 842 -5.97 -18.65 1.40
CA LEU A 842 -7.25 -17.94 1.56
C LEU A 842 -7.61 -17.74 3.04
N VAL A 843 -7.50 -18.80 3.84
CA VAL A 843 -7.82 -18.77 5.28
C VAL A 843 -6.86 -17.83 6.02
N GLY A 844 -5.57 -17.92 5.73
CA GLY A 844 -4.56 -17.05 6.35
C GLY A 844 -4.70 -15.59 5.95
N GLY A 845 -4.97 -15.32 4.68
CA GLY A 845 -5.28 -13.97 4.20
C GLY A 845 -6.47 -13.35 4.92
N PHE A 846 -7.53 -14.11 5.08
CA PHE A 846 -8.70 -13.71 5.87
C PHE A 846 -8.34 -13.48 7.35
N GLY A 847 -7.57 -14.38 7.95
CA GLY A 847 -7.13 -14.26 9.36
C GLY A 847 -6.33 -12.96 9.61
N ARG A 848 -5.44 -12.58 8.69
CA ARG A 848 -4.69 -11.32 8.79
C ARG A 848 -5.58 -10.09 8.58
N ALA A 849 -6.53 -10.15 7.66
CA ALA A 849 -7.44 -9.03 7.41
C ALA A 849 -8.30 -8.68 8.63
N ILE A 850 -8.67 -9.65 9.45
CA ILE A 850 -9.44 -9.41 10.68
C ILE A 850 -8.58 -9.00 11.90
N GLU A 851 -7.27 -8.86 11.75
CA GLU A 851 -6.41 -8.36 12.85
C GLU A 851 -6.60 -6.88 13.13
N THR A 852 -7.02 -6.10 12.13
CA THR A 852 -7.20 -4.65 12.28
C THR A 852 -8.68 -4.23 12.33
N THR A 853 -8.95 -3.10 12.98
CA THR A 853 -10.31 -2.52 13.04
C THR A 853 -10.80 -2.13 11.64
N ALA A 854 -9.94 -1.53 10.83
CA ALA A 854 -10.26 -1.17 9.45
C ALA A 854 -10.51 -2.41 8.59
N GLY A 855 -9.68 -3.45 8.69
CA GLY A 855 -9.84 -4.67 7.90
C GLY A 855 -11.15 -5.43 8.22
N ILE A 856 -11.60 -5.44 9.48
CA ILE A 856 -12.92 -5.98 9.84
C ILE A 856 -14.03 -5.12 9.21
N ALA A 857 -13.91 -3.79 9.28
CA ALA A 857 -14.89 -2.88 8.69
C ALA A 857 -14.99 -3.07 7.18
N ASP A 858 -13.85 -3.22 6.48
CA ASP A 858 -13.77 -3.45 5.03
C ASP A 858 -14.45 -4.77 4.64
N ILE A 859 -14.16 -5.88 5.34
CA ILE A 859 -14.79 -7.18 5.07
C ILE A 859 -16.30 -7.11 5.26
N LEU A 860 -16.76 -6.53 6.36
CA LEU A 860 -18.20 -6.40 6.64
C LEU A 860 -18.87 -5.44 5.66
N GLY A 861 -18.19 -4.35 5.28
CA GLY A 861 -18.64 -3.42 4.25
C GLY A 861 -18.81 -4.10 2.90
N ASP A 862 -17.84 -4.91 2.48
CA ASP A 862 -17.95 -5.70 1.25
C ASP A 862 -19.11 -6.71 1.31
N TYR A 863 -19.29 -7.42 2.43
CA TYR A 863 -20.43 -8.31 2.59
C TYR A 863 -21.77 -7.59 2.45
N LEU A 864 -21.90 -6.40 3.04
CA LEU A 864 -23.12 -5.59 2.91
C LEU A 864 -23.39 -5.17 1.46
N VAL A 865 -22.34 -4.66 0.79
CA VAL A 865 -22.43 -4.21 -0.62
C VAL A 865 -22.79 -5.38 -1.54
N GLN A 866 -22.19 -6.55 -1.32
CA GLN A 866 -22.42 -7.77 -2.15
C GLN A 866 -23.64 -8.58 -1.72
N SER A 867 -24.43 -8.10 -0.74
CA SER A 867 -25.60 -8.80 -0.19
C SER A 867 -25.26 -10.17 0.44
N VAL A 868 -24.08 -10.29 1.03
CA VAL A 868 -23.63 -11.46 1.78
C VAL A 868 -24.05 -11.32 3.25
N PRO A 869 -24.60 -12.36 3.89
CA PRO A 869 -24.92 -12.32 5.31
C PRO A 869 -23.67 -12.08 6.17
N LEU A 870 -23.76 -11.27 7.23
CA LEU A 870 -22.61 -11.02 8.14
C LEU A 870 -22.12 -12.28 8.87
N SER A 871 -22.99 -13.32 9.01
CA SER A 871 -22.60 -14.63 9.51
C SER A 871 -21.52 -15.32 8.67
N GLU A 872 -21.28 -14.83 7.46
CA GLU A 872 -20.18 -15.30 6.61
C GLU A 872 -18.81 -15.08 7.26
N LEU A 873 -18.66 -14.05 8.08
CA LEU A 873 -17.43 -13.81 8.84
C LEU A 873 -17.00 -15.04 9.65
N SER A 874 -17.94 -15.74 10.29
CA SER A 874 -17.67 -16.96 11.04
C SER A 874 -17.64 -18.24 10.19
N ARG A 875 -18.26 -18.21 9.02
CA ARG A 875 -18.36 -19.39 8.12
C ARG A 875 -17.21 -19.51 7.13
N TYR A 876 -16.56 -18.40 6.79
CA TYR A 876 -15.59 -18.30 5.69
C TYR A 876 -14.52 -19.40 5.75
N THR A 877 -13.83 -19.53 6.87
CA THR A 877 -12.75 -20.51 7.05
C THR A 877 -13.24 -21.94 6.81
N GLY A 878 -14.37 -22.32 7.42
CA GLY A 878 -14.95 -23.65 7.23
C GLY A 878 -15.42 -23.90 5.79
N ALA A 879 -15.99 -22.88 5.15
CA ALA A 879 -16.43 -22.97 3.76
C ALA A 879 -15.26 -23.17 2.79
N VAL A 880 -14.16 -22.45 2.98
CA VAL A 880 -12.93 -22.64 2.17
C VAL A 880 -12.33 -24.03 2.42
N GLN A 881 -12.17 -24.45 3.67
CA GLN A 881 -11.59 -25.76 4.01
C GLN A 881 -12.42 -26.92 3.46
N GLY A 882 -13.76 -26.80 3.46
CA GLY A 882 -14.69 -27.80 2.95
C GLY A 882 -14.77 -27.92 1.43
N VAL A 883 -14.04 -27.12 0.66
CA VAL A 883 -14.09 -27.18 -0.82
C VAL A 883 -13.57 -28.53 -1.34
N ASP A 884 -14.39 -29.21 -2.13
CA ASP A 884 -14.04 -30.48 -2.77
C ASP A 884 -13.17 -30.25 -4.03
N PRO A 885 -12.10 -31.06 -4.26
CA PRO A 885 -11.24 -30.95 -5.43
C PRO A 885 -11.97 -31.07 -6.78
N ARG A 886 -13.03 -31.91 -6.85
CA ARG A 886 -13.82 -32.04 -8.08
C ARG A 886 -14.65 -30.78 -8.34
N ALA A 887 -15.15 -30.15 -7.28
CA ALA A 887 -15.85 -28.87 -7.40
C ALA A 887 -14.92 -27.76 -7.93
N VAL A 888 -13.66 -27.75 -7.50
CA VAL A 888 -12.61 -26.81 -8.03
C VAL A 888 -12.41 -27.04 -9.52
N GLN A 889 -12.21 -28.29 -9.96
CA GLN A 889 -12.03 -28.62 -11.37
C GLN A 889 -13.26 -28.27 -12.20
N ALA A 890 -14.47 -28.58 -11.71
CA ALA A 890 -15.71 -28.25 -12.41
C ALA A 890 -15.90 -26.74 -12.58
N ALA A 891 -15.64 -25.96 -11.51
CA ALA A 891 -15.68 -24.52 -11.57
C ALA A 891 -14.63 -23.95 -12.53
N ALA A 892 -13.41 -24.49 -12.52
CA ALA A 892 -12.35 -24.10 -13.44
C ALA A 892 -12.68 -24.44 -14.91
N ALA A 893 -13.21 -25.64 -15.19
CA ALA A 893 -13.61 -26.05 -16.54
C ALA A 893 -14.68 -25.11 -17.13
N GLU A 894 -15.63 -24.69 -16.31
CA GLU A 894 -16.70 -23.81 -16.75
C GLU A 894 -16.27 -22.34 -16.79
N LEU A 895 -15.56 -21.87 -15.73
CA LEU A 895 -15.34 -20.46 -15.46
C LEU A 895 -13.90 -19.97 -15.71
N LEU A 896 -12.96 -20.85 -16.08
CA LEU A 896 -11.61 -20.51 -16.54
C LEU A 896 -11.31 -20.95 -17.98
N ASP A 897 -12.31 -21.40 -18.75
CA ASP A 897 -12.13 -21.78 -20.14
C ASP A 897 -11.59 -20.60 -20.96
N PRO A 898 -10.33 -20.65 -21.46
CA PRO A 898 -9.72 -19.54 -22.17
C PRO A 898 -10.35 -19.26 -23.55
N ALA A 899 -11.10 -20.19 -24.11
CA ALA A 899 -11.84 -19.97 -25.37
C ALA A 899 -12.92 -18.88 -25.22
N ARG A 900 -13.34 -18.62 -23.99
CA ARG A 900 -14.35 -17.60 -23.62
C ARG A 900 -13.73 -16.36 -22.98
N ALA A 901 -12.42 -16.23 -23.01
CA ALA A 901 -11.71 -15.09 -22.43
C ALA A 901 -11.39 -14.04 -23.50
N SER A 902 -11.51 -12.78 -23.13
CA SER A 902 -10.94 -11.68 -23.88
C SER A 902 -9.46 -11.53 -23.51
N ILE A 903 -8.63 -11.27 -24.52
CA ILE A 903 -7.19 -11.07 -24.38
C ILE A 903 -6.90 -9.61 -24.72
N VAL A 904 -6.26 -8.91 -23.83
CA VAL A 904 -5.86 -7.51 -24.03
C VAL A 904 -4.36 -7.38 -23.80
N VAL A 905 -3.69 -6.75 -24.75
CA VAL A 905 -2.28 -6.37 -24.63
C VAL A 905 -2.16 -4.89 -24.94
N VAL A 906 -1.48 -4.15 -24.10
CA VAL A 906 -1.15 -2.73 -24.29
C VAL A 906 0.36 -2.58 -24.30
N GLY A 907 0.95 -2.01 -25.34
CA GLY A 907 2.40 -1.87 -25.44
C GLY A 907 2.86 -1.39 -26.82
N ASP A 908 4.17 -1.36 -27.05
CA ASP A 908 4.75 -0.97 -28.35
C ASP A 908 4.54 -2.08 -29.40
N ALA A 909 3.47 -1.94 -30.17
CA ALA A 909 3.03 -2.92 -31.16
C ALA A 909 4.10 -3.27 -32.20
N ARG A 910 5.01 -2.34 -32.53
CA ARG A 910 6.11 -2.55 -33.49
C ARG A 910 6.96 -3.77 -33.13
N GLN A 911 7.04 -4.13 -31.85
CA GLN A 911 7.93 -5.16 -31.34
C GLN A 911 7.30 -6.56 -31.32
N PHE A 912 5.95 -6.69 -31.38
CA PHE A 912 5.29 -7.99 -31.18
C PHE A 912 3.96 -8.21 -31.88
N ALA A 913 3.37 -7.18 -32.54
CA ALA A 913 2.05 -7.30 -33.15
C ALA A 913 1.95 -8.46 -34.15
N ASP A 914 2.96 -8.68 -35.00
CA ASP A 914 2.95 -9.76 -35.99
C ASP A 914 2.99 -11.16 -35.35
N ALA A 915 3.71 -11.32 -34.24
CA ALA A 915 3.72 -12.59 -33.49
C ALA A 915 2.36 -12.87 -32.85
N LEU A 916 1.72 -11.83 -32.30
CA LEU A 916 0.38 -11.95 -31.72
C LEU A 916 -0.67 -12.23 -32.79
N ARG A 917 -0.60 -11.57 -33.96
CA ARG A 917 -1.52 -11.77 -35.11
C ARG A 917 -1.45 -13.19 -35.69
N ARG A 918 -0.26 -13.77 -35.78
CA ARG A 918 -0.09 -15.18 -36.19
C ARG A 918 -0.84 -16.15 -35.27
N ARG A 919 -0.90 -15.88 -33.99
CA ARG A 919 -1.59 -16.73 -33.01
C ARG A 919 -3.08 -16.43 -32.92
N TYR A 920 -3.46 -15.16 -33.10
CA TYR A 920 -4.82 -14.67 -33.01
C TYR A 920 -5.19 -13.89 -34.29
N PRO A 921 -5.65 -14.57 -35.35
CA PRO A 921 -5.94 -13.92 -36.67
C PRO A 921 -7.00 -12.81 -36.60
N LYS A 922 -7.90 -12.84 -35.60
CA LYS A 922 -8.92 -11.82 -35.35
C LYS A 922 -8.42 -10.68 -34.46
N LEU A 923 -7.10 -10.47 -34.32
CA LEU A 923 -6.50 -9.41 -33.52
C LEU A 923 -6.99 -8.03 -33.99
N GLU A 924 -7.61 -7.29 -33.05
CA GLU A 924 -7.95 -5.89 -33.23
C GLU A 924 -6.78 -5.02 -32.76
N VAL A 925 -6.26 -4.18 -33.63
CA VAL A 925 -5.21 -3.20 -33.24
C VAL A 925 -5.85 -1.83 -33.19
N ILE A 926 -5.67 -1.15 -32.05
CA ILE A 926 -6.22 0.18 -31.77
C ILE A 926 -5.06 1.06 -31.30
N PRO A 927 -4.75 2.16 -31.99
CA PRO A 927 -3.80 3.14 -31.47
C PRO A 927 -4.28 3.72 -30.13
N ALA A 928 -3.41 3.88 -29.15
CA ALA A 928 -3.77 4.47 -27.86
C ALA A 928 -4.39 5.87 -28.02
N SER A 929 -3.96 6.64 -29.03
CA SER A 929 -4.49 7.97 -29.32
C SER A 929 -5.93 7.99 -29.87
N SER A 930 -6.45 6.86 -30.36
CA SER A 930 -7.82 6.71 -30.87
C SER A 930 -8.69 5.79 -30.00
N LEU A 931 -8.16 5.33 -28.89
CA LEU A 931 -8.88 4.46 -27.96
C LEU A 931 -10.01 5.23 -27.28
N ASN A 932 -11.24 4.68 -27.39
CA ASN A 932 -12.43 5.25 -26.76
C ASN A 932 -13.02 4.27 -25.73
N LEU A 933 -12.75 4.50 -24.46
CA LEU A 933 -13.27 3.68 -23.37
C LEU A 933 -14.76 3.93 -23.06
N ASP A 934 -15.37 4.99 -23.57
CA ASP A 934 -16.81 5.23 -23.46
C ASP A 934 -17.59 4.40 -24.49
N SER A 935 -16.94 3.96 -25.57
CA SER A 935 -17.56 3.13 -26.61
C SER A 935 -17.41 1.63 -26.29
N PRO A 936 -18.48 0.83 -26.42
CA PRO A 936 -18.40 -0.64 -26.33
C PRO A 936 -17.43 -1.26 -27.34
N THR A 937 -17.22 -0.61 -28.48
CA THR A 937 -16.32 -1.06 -29.53
C THR A 937 -14.87 -0.65 -29.30
N LEU A 938 -14.59 0.21 -28.34
CA LEU A 938 -13.28 0.82 -28.07
C LEU A 938 -12.79 1.80 -29.15
N LYS A 939 -13.68 2.14 -30.10
CA LYS A 939 -13.38 3.05 -31.22
C LYS A 939 -14.39 4.18 -31.29
#